data_031c627fa439f40d0058c0fe700832fa
#
_entry.id   031c627fa439f40d0058c0fe700832fa
#
_cell.length_a   1.000
_cell.length_b   1.000
_cell.length_c   1.000
_cell.angle_alpha   90.00
_cell.angle_beta   90.00
_cell.angle_gamma   90.00
#
_symmetry.space_group_name_H-M   'P 1'
#
loop_
_entity.id
_entity.type
_entity.pdbx_description
1 polymer ?
#
loop_
_entity_poly.entity_id
_entity_poly.type
_entity_poly.pdbx_seq_one_letter_code
_entity_poly.pdbx_strand_id
1 'polypeptide(L)'
;MTDKNDRAGVPASGARARRSPSRQPLARSAERARADAIFLGRLRRHHDELRWLYMELYDNADMFGELVDQLRRFYDERPAALRALDERRERAGAWYRERGQLGMQMYIDNFAGTIAGVEGRLDYLERCGVTYVHLMPFLDTPTDRSRSDGGYAVSDFRRVKPGLGTMEDLARLAERCHERGISLCMDFVMNHTSDEHEWARRARAGEGEYMSRYFFESRQDVIDRYTRDVPQVFPTTAPGHFTYLPELGQHVMTQFYPYQWDLNYRNPRVFNEMMYNFLFLANQGIDVMRLDAVPYIWKQLGTNCRNLPQVHTIVRMMRMISEVVCPGVVLLGEVVMAPVEVVPYFGTVEKPECHMLYNVTTMATTWSTVACRDTRLLRSQLEAVCALPRAYTFLNYLRCHDDIGWGLDYATLSGWGMEEVPHKRYLNDYFQGLVPGSTSRGELYNADPVTGDARFCATTASMCGVEAAALAGDGAAMDVALRKDVMLHAYLLAQSGLPIIYSGDELAQVNDYSYRDDPERADDSRYVHRGRFDWSLVGRADDPGSAQGRIFGALEELEGIRRDEAVFDADASVEIVNYSDPAILWIRRSAGGRTLEAVFNFSDDEKNLWMPARARFTDLVSGDEGEFETFSLPAWDFRWYLRA
;
A
#
# COMPACT_ATOMS: atom_id res chain seq x y z
N MET A 1 -94.21 -13.46 1.98
CA MET A 1 -94.35 -14.85 1.48
C MET A 1 -93.03 -15.50 1.74
N THR A 2 -92.93 -16.19 2.85
CA THR A 2 -92.90 -17.63 3.04
C THR A 2 -91.60 -18.23 2.55
N ASP A 3 -90.87 -19.03 3.22
CA ASP A 3 -91.01 -19.72 4.52
C ASP A 3 -89.73 -20.53 4.72
N LYS A 4 -89.22 -20.64 5.94
CA LYS A 4 -88.69 -21.81 6.68
C LYS A 4 -87.87 -22.91 5.93
N ASN A 5 -86.81 -23.43 6.40
CA ASN A 5 -86.59 -24.18 7.62
C ASN A 5 -85.15 -24.68 7.80
N ASP A 6 -84.64 -24.47 8.98
CA ASP A 6 -83.97 -25.41 9.88
C ASP A 6 -83.38 -26.73 9.37
N ARG A 7 -82.12 -26.98 9.70
CA ARG A 7 -81.74 -28.07 10.62
C ARG A 7 -80.23 -28.03 11.01
N ALA A 8 -80.06 -28.18 12.29
CA ALA A 8 -78.84 -28.29 13.03
C ALA A 8 -77.95 -29.50 12.68
N GLY A 9 -76.64 -29.38 12.75
CA GLY A 9 -75.69 -30.48 12.77
C GLY A 9 -74.50 -30.12 13.67
N VAL A 10 -74.29 -30.86 14.73
CA VAL A 10 -73.43 -30.80 15.91
C VAL A 10 -71.94 -30.92 15.53
N PRO A 11 -71.00 -30.43 16.35
CA PRO A 11 -69.61 -30.10 15.99
C PRO A 11 -68.66 -31.31 16.04
N ALA A 12 -67.72 -31.39 15.07
CA ALA A 12 -66.59 -32.30 15.12
C ALA A 12 -65.38 -31.65 15.82
N SER A 13 -64.86 -32.40 16.76
CA SER A 13 -63.76 -32.14 17.68
C SER A 13 -62.51 -31.49 17.04
N GLY A 14 -62.07 -30.41 17.62
CA GLY A 14 -60.79 -29.73 17.27
C GLY A 14 -59.56 -30.57 17.58
N ALA A 15 -58.82 -30.92 16.56
CA ALA A 15 -57.43 -31.33 16.70
C ALA A 15 -56.57 -30.09 16.94
N ARG A 16 -56.14 -29.87 18.17
CA ARG A 16 -55.09 -28.88 18.50
C ARG A 16 -53.81 -29.29 17.78
N ALA A 17 -53.46 -28.57 16.71
CA ALA A 17 -52.11 -28.60 16.14
C ALA A 17 -51.11 -28.20 17.21
N ARG A 18 -50.31 -29.15 17.69
CA ARG A 18 -49.14 -28.87 18.52
C ARG A 18 -48.19 -28.03 17.67
N ARG A 19 -48.06 -26.72 17.96
CA ARG A 19 -46.97 -25.88 17.47
C ARG A 19 -45.65 -26.48 17.97
N SER A 20 -44.84 -26.99 17.06
CA SER A 20 -43.46 -27.40 17.34
C SER A 20 -42.73 -26.20 17.92
N PRO A 21 -41.99 -26.34 19.03
CA PRO A 21 -41.16 -25.24 19.55
C PRO A 21 -40.18 -24.81 18.48
N SER A 22 -40.16 -23.51 18.21
CA SER A 22 -39.31 -22.91 17.18
C SER A 22 -37.86 -23.35 17.36
N ARG A 23 -37.23 -23.98 16.35
CA ARG A 23 -35.82 -24.37 16.31
C ARG A 23 -34.84 -23.17 16.39
N GLN A 24 -35.33 -21.92 16.25
CA GLN A 24 -34.57 -20.69 16.23
C GLN A 24 -33.78 -20.35 17.53
N PRO A 25 -34.31 -20.52 18.77
CA PRO A 25 -33.54 -20.18 19.98
C PRO A 25 -32.34 -21.09 20.23
N LEU A 26 -32.43 -22.38 19.94
CA LEU A 26 -31.36 -23.37 20.11
C LEU A 26 -30.23 -23.16 19.09
N ALA A 27 -30.58 -22.82 17.84
CA ALA A 27 -29.58 -22.51 16.81
C ALA A 27 -28.77 -21.23 17.16
N ARG A 28 -29.44 -20.17 17.61
CA ARG A 28 -28.76 -18.92 18.07
C ARG A 28 -27.86 -19.14 19.27
N SER A 29 -28.25 -20.01 20.23
CA SER A 29 -27.39 -20.31 21.39
C SER A 29 -26.17 -21.14 21.02
N ALA A 30 -26.26 -22.06 20.06
CA ALA A 30 -25.14 -22.84 19.56
C ALA A 30 -24.17 -21.97 18.73
N GLU A 31 -24.69 -21.07 17.90
CA GLU A 31 -23.87 -20.11 17.15
C GLU A 31 -23.08 -19.16 18.07
N ARG A 32 -23.74 -18.64 19.11
CA ARG A 32 -23.08 -17.80 20.11
C ARG A 32 -21.98 -18.56 20.87
N ALA A 33 -22.25 -19.78 21.30
CA ALA A 33 -21.26 -20.63 21.97
C ALA A 33 -20.06 -20.95 21.07
N ARG A 34 -20.29 -21.15 19.76
CA ARG A 34 -19.22 -21.32 18.77
C ARG A 34 -18.39 -20.03 18.62
N ALA A 35 -19.02 -18.86 18.50
CA ALA A 35 -18.34 -17.59 18.41
C ALA A 35 -17.48 -17.31 19.65
N ASP A 36 -18.03 -17.59 20.87
CA ASP A 36 -17.30 -17.49 22.12
C ASP A 36 -16.08 -18.41 22.15
N ALA A 37 -16.23 -19.65 21.69
CA ALA A 37 -15.12 -20.62 21.65
C ALA A 37 -14.00 -20.17 20.69
N ILE A 38 -14.37 -19.60 19.51
CA ILE A 38 -13.40 -19.07 18.53
C ILE A 38 -12.63 -17.88 19.14
N PHE A 39 -13.35 -16.89 19.65
CA PHE A 39 -12.72 -15.72 20.29
C PHE A 39 -11.76 -16.11 21.41
N LEU A 40 -12.24 -16.94 22.36
CA LEU A 40 -11.41 -17.39 23.47
C LEU A 40 -10.23 -18.24 23.02
N GLY A 41 -10.37 -19.03 21.96
CA GLY A 41 -9.28 -19.79 21.36
C GLY A 41 -8.20 -18.89 20.78
N ARG A 42 -8.60 -17.85 20.01
CA ARG A 42 -7.67 -16.85 19.47
C ARG A 42 -7.03 -16.02 20.57
N LEU A 43 -7.80 -15.52 21.52
CA LEU A 43 -7.27 -14.74 22.66
C LEU A 43 -6.24 -15.54 23.46
N ARG A 44 -6.49 -16.81 23.78
CA ARG A 44 -5.55 -17.66 24.53
C ARG A 44 -4.21 -17.84 23.84
N ARG A 45 -4.16 -17.83 22.50
CA ARG A 45 -2.89 -17.94 21.76
C ARG A 45 -1.99 -16.73 21.97
N HIS A 46 -2.57 -15.56 22.20
CA HIS A 46 -1.85 -14.29 22.21
C HIS A 46 -1.83 -13.58 23.57
N HIS A 47 -2.74 -13.94 24.48
CA HIS A 47 -2.98 -13.19 25.72
C HIS A 47 -1.72 -12.96 26.56
N ASP A 48 -0.91 -13.98 26.77
CA ASP A 48 0.24 -13.88 27.69
C ASP A 48 1.35 -13.02 27.09
N GLU A 49 1.63 -13.16 25.78
CA GLU A 49 2.60 -12.31 25.09
C GLU A 49 2.06 -10.88 24.96
N LEU A 50 0.81 -10.69 24.57
CA LEU A 50 0.18 -9.38 24.46
C LEU A 50 0.19 -8.64 25.80
N ARG A 51 -0.15 -9.35 26.89
CA ARG A 51 -0.11 -8.78 28.24
C ARG A 51 1.31 -8.41 28.65
N TRP A 52 2.27 -9.29 28.38
CA TRP A 52 3.67 -9.02 28.71
C TRP A 52 4.20 -7.78 27.98
N LEU A 53 4.02 -7.68 26.68
CA LEU A 53 4.44 -6.52 25.88
C LEU A 53 3.74 -5.23 26.32
N TYR A 54 2.45 -5.31 26.62
CA TYR A 54 1.68 -4.16 27.11
C TYR A 54 2.19 -3.67 28.47
N MET A 55 2.47 -4.59 29.39
CA MET A 55 3.01 -4.24 30.71
C MET A 55 4.44 -3.69 30.64
N GLU A 56 5.28 -4.19 29.72
CA GLU A 56 6.61 -3.63 29.47
C GLU A 56 6.57 -2.17 29.01
N LEU A 57 5.58 -1.79 28.19
CA LEU A 57 5.44 -0.41 27.71
C LEU A 57 4.77 0.51 28.72
N TYR A 58 3.76 0.04 29.44
CA TYR A 58 2.81 0.89 30.14
C TYR A 58 2.70 0.63 31.64
N ASP A 59 3.08 -0.54 32.11
CA ASP A 59 2.92 -0.99 33.51
C ASP A 59 1.52 -0.68 34.09
N ASN A 60 0.47 -0.92 33.28
CA ASN A 60 -0.91 -0.53 33.61
C ASN A 60 -1.91 -1.67 33.32
N ALA A 61 -2.21 -2.45 34.37
CA ALA A 61 -3.08 -3.63 34.26
C ALA A 61 -4.56 -3.26 33.99
N ASP A 62 -5.03 -2.12 34.50
CA ASP A 62 -6.43 -1.69 34.32
C ASP A 62 -6.66 -1.32 32.85
N MET A 63 -5.75 -0.55 32.24
CA MET A 63 -5.80 -0.19 30.83
C MET A 63 -5.65 -1.41 29.92
N PHE A 64 -4.88 -2.43 30.33
CA PHE A 64 -4.84 -3.71 29.62
C PHE A 64 -6.19 -4.44 29.69
N GLY A 65 -6.86 -4.42 30.85
CA GLY A 65 -8.21 -4.95 31.02
C GLY A 65 -9.21 -4.27 30.07
N GLU A 66 -9.19 -2.93 30.01
CA GLU A 66 -10.01 -2.16 29.08
C GLU A 66 -9.75 -2.54 27.61
N LEU A 67 -8.48 -2.78 27.22
CA LEU A 67 -8.13 -3.26 25.89
C LEU A 67 -8.77 -4.62 25.59
N VAL A 68 -8.66 -5.60 26.49
CA VAL A 68 -9.25 -6.93 26.32
C VAL A 68 -10.78 -6.87 26.17
N ASP A 69 -11.45 -6.04 26.99
CA ASP A 69 -12.90 -5.81 26.87
C ASP A 69 -13.26 -5.17 25.52
N GLN A 70 -12.43 -4.26 25.03
CA GLN A 70 -12.58 -3.67 23.72
C GLN A 70 -12.44 -4.70 22.58
N LEU A 71 -11.46 -5.62 22.67
CA LEU A 71 -11.31 -6.70 21.69
C LEU A 71 -12.56 -7.58 21.65
N ARG A 72 -13.09 -7.93 22.83
CA ARG A 72 -14.34 -8.72 22.92
C ARG A 72 -15.50 -8.00 22.26
N ARG A 73 -15.69 -6.72 22.55
CA ARG A 73 -16.76 -5.91 21.98
C ARG A 73 -16.68 -5.88 20.44
N PHE A 74 -15.51 -5.55 19.88
CA PHE A 74 -15.35 -5.48 18.43
C PHE A 74 -15.52 -6.83 17.72
N TYR A 75 -15.11 -7.93 18.38
CA TYR A 75 -15.38 -9.25 17.85
C TYR A 75 -16.90 -9.56 17.82
N ASP A 76 -17.63 -9.20 18.88
CA ASP A 76 -19.09 -9.41 18.95
C ASP A 76 -19.85 -8.53 17.93
N GLU A 77 -19.40 -7.31 17.71
CA GLU A 77 -19.95 -6.34 16.77
C GLU A 77 -19.55 -6.61 15.31
N ARG A 78 -18.50 -7.43 15.07
CA ARG A 78 -18.02 -7.72 13.72
C ARG A 78 -19.12 -8.36 12.88
N PRO A 79 -19.44 -7.84 11.66
CA PRO A 79 -20.47 -8.39 10.79
C PRO A 79 -20.29 -9.87 10.51
N ALA A 80 -21.38 -10.62 10.43
CA ALA A 80 -21.35 -12.07 10.23
C ALA A 80 -20.63 -12.47 8.92
N ALA A 81 -20.80 -11.69 7.84
CA ALA A 81 -20.12 -11.91 6.57
C ALA A 81 -18.61 -11.77 6.72
N LEU A 82 -18.14 -10.75 7.48
CA LEU A 82 -16.72 -10.53 7.73
C LEU A 82 -16.14 -11.63 8.64
N ARG A 83 -16.86 -12.10 9.67
CA ARG A 83 -16.41 -13.26 10.46
C ARG A 83 -16.27 -14.52 9.61
N ALA A 84 -17.18 -14.74 8.68
CA ALA A 84 -17.07 -15.87 7.74
C ALA A 84 -15.87 -15.70 6.79
N LEU A 85 -15.58 -14.48 6.34
CA LEU A 85 -14.40 -14.17 5.54
C LEU A 85 -13.11 -14.41 6.35
N ASP A 86 -13.06 -13.96 7.61
CA ASP A 86 -11.95 -14.22 8.52
C ASP A 86 -11.66 -15.71 8.68
N GLU A 87 -12.69 -16.52 8.94
CA GLU A 87 -12.54 -17.97 9.07
C GLU A 87 -12.05 -18.65 7.78
N ARG A 88 -12.44 -18.14 6.60
CA ARG A 88 -11.91 -18.64 5.32
C ARG A 88 -10.44 -18.29 5.14
N ARG A 89 -10.07 -17.02 5.38
CA ARG A 89 -8.71 -16.53 5.25
C ARG A 89 -7.76 -17.14 6.27
N GLU A 90 -8.20 -17.32 7.53
CA GLU A 90 -7.42 -17.99 8.58
C GLU A 90 -7.12 -19.45 8.20
N ARG A 91 -8.06 -20.14 7.53
CA ARG A 91 -7.82 -21.51 7.04
C ARG A 91 -6.96 -21.58 5.79
N ALA A 92 -7.10 -20.61 4.89
CA ALA A 92 -6.28 -20.54 3.68
C ALA A 92 -4.84 -20.11 3.97
N GLY A 93 -4.62 -19.40 5.09
CA GLY A 93 -3.32 -18.83 5.43
C GLY A 93 -3.10 -17.48 4.77
N ALA A 94 -1.94 -17.26 4.15
CA ALA A 94 -1.54 -15.98 3.59
C ALA A 94 -2.26 -15.67 2.25
N TRP A 95 -3.56 -15.41 2.31
CA TRP A 95 -4.43 -15.13 1.16
C TRP A 95 -3.89 -14.02 0.24
N TYR A 96 -3.19 -13.03 0.81
CA TYR A 96 -2.56 -11.90 0.10
C TYR A 96 -1.35 -12.32 -0.75
N ARG A 97 -0.93 -13.61 -0.69
CA ARG A 97 0.15 -14.19 -1.49
C ARG A 97 -0.37 -15.03 -2.66
N GLU A 98 -1.66 -15.09 -2.88
CA GLU A 98 -2.23 -15.82 -4.01
C GLU A 98 -1.73 -15.25 -5.34
N ARG A 99 -1.43 -16.14 -6.31
CA ARG A 99 -0.77 -15.84 -7.57
C ARG A 99 -1.47 -14.75 -8.40
N GLY A 100 -2.78 -14.74 -8.45
CA GLY A 100 -3.57 -13.78 -9.23
C GLY A 100 -3.74 -12.41 -8.59
N GLN A 101 -3.06 -12.10 -7.46
CA GLN A 101 -3.21 -10.79 -6.83
C GLN A 101 -2.58 -9.68 -7.67
N LEU A 102 -3.37 -8.67 -8.00
CA LEU A 102 -2.96 -7.40 -8.60
C LEU A 102 -3.61 -6.26 -7.86
N GLY A 103 -2.82 -5.28 -7.45
CA GLY A 103 -3.31 -4.08 -6.77
C GLY A 103 -3.46 -2.88 -7.70
N MET A 104 -4.44 -2.01 -7.39
CA MET A 104 -4.52 -0.67 -7.96
C MET A 104 -4.71 0.36 -6.84
N GLN A 105 -3.87 1.40 -6.86
CA GLN A 105 -3.91 2.50 -5.91
C GLN A 105 -4.60 3.70 -6.52
N MET A 106 -5.47 4.40 -5.75
CA MET A 106 -6.21 5.55 -6.26
C MET A 106 -6.69 6.50 -5.17
N TYR A 107 -6.77 7.78 -5.47
CA TYR A 107 -7.60 8.74 -4.74
C TYR A 107 -9.05 8.64 -5.22
N ILE A 108 -9.99 8.54 -4.28
CA ILE A 108 -11.42 8.38 -4.58
C ILE A 108 -11.96 9.55 -5.44
N ASP A 109 -11.63 10.78 -5.04
CA ASP A 109 -12.06 12.00 -5.73
C ASP A 109 -11.47 12.10 -7.14
N ASN A 110 -10.22 11.72 -7.32
CA ASN A 110 -9.55 11.77 -8.62
C ASN A 110 -10.01 10.63 -9.54
N PHE A 111 -10.28 9.45 -9.00
CA PHE A 111 -10.69 8.28 -9.80
C PHE A 111 -12.18 8.35 -10.21
N ALA A 112 -13.08 8.54 -9.23
CA ALA A 112 -14.52 8.41 -9.48
C ALA A 112 -15.40 9.45 -8.74
N GLY A 113 -14.78 10.45 -8.11
CA GLY A 113 -15.46 11.54 -7.42
C GLY A 113 -15.94 11.19 -6.01
N THR A 114 -16.52 9.99 -5.81
CA THR A 114 -17.09 9.54 -4.53
C THR A 114 -16.89 8.04 -4.33
N ILE A 115 -17.11 7.54 -3.09
CA ILE A 115 -17.13 6.11 -2.78
C ILE A 115 -18.16 5.37 -3.65
N ALA A 116 -19.37 5.93 -3.80
CA ALA A 116 -20.39 5.37 -4.69
C ALA A 116 -19.95 5.41 -6.17
N GLY A 117 -19.16 6.40 -6.56
CA GLY A 117 -18.53 6.44 -7.89
C GLY A 117 -17.56 5.28 -8.10
N VAL A 118 -16.72 4.95 -7.10
CA VAL A 118 -15.83 3.78 -7.16
C VAL A 118 -16.64 2.50 -7.27
N GLU A 119 -17.71 2.35 -6.49
CA GLU A 119 -18.64 1.20 -6.59
C GLU A 119 -19.17 1.05 -8.02
N GLY A 120 -19.52 2.15 -8.69
CA GLY A 120 -19.97 2.15 -10.09
C GLY A 120 -18.89 1.83 -11.12
N ARG A 121 -17.64 1.64 -10.71
CA ARG A 121 -16.48 1.32 -11.57
C ARG A 121 -15.86 -0.04 -11.29
N LEU A 122 -16.49 -0.87 -10.48
CA LEU A 122 -15.98 -2.21 -10.15
C LEU A 122 -15.82 -3.09 -11.39
N ASP A 123 -16.71 -3.00 -12.38
CA ASP A 123 -16.57 -3.76 -13.64
C ASP A 123 -15.30 -3.36 -14.44
N TYR A 124 -14.91 -2.08 -14.38
CA TYR A 124 -13.64 -1.62 -14.95
C TYR A 124 -12.43 -2.21 -14.20
N LEU A 125 -12.48 -2.22 -12.87
CA LEU A 125 -11.40 -2.79 -12.06
C LEU A 125 -11.26 -4.30 -12.27
N GLU A 126 -12.37 -5.03 -12.40
CA GLU A 126 -12.36 -6.45 -12.78
C GLU A 126 -11.74 -6.66 -14.17
N ARG A 127 -12.08 -5.81 -15.14
CA ARG A 127 -11.47 -5.84 -16.47
C ARG A 127 -9.95 -5.64 -16.41
N CYS A 128 -9.46 -4.75 -15.54
CA CYS A 128 -8.04 -4.55 -15.30
C CYS A 128 -7.38 -5.70 -14.51
N GLY A 129 -8.08 -6.79 -14.20
CA GLY A 129 -7.55 -7.90 -13.39
C GLY A 129 -7.31 -7.55 -11.91
N VAL A 130 -7.83 -6.41 -11.43
CA VAL A 130 -7.59 -5.92 -10.07
C VAL A 130 -8.32 -6.76 -9.04
N THR A 131 -7.57 -7.26 -8.06
CA THR A 131 -8.08 -8.03 -6.91
C THR A 131 -7.84 -7.34 -5.57
N TYR A 132 -7.13 -6.20 -5.60
CA TYR A 132 -6.76 -5.42 -4.42
C TYR A 132 -6.83 -3.94 -4.76
N VAL A 133 -7.71 -3.19 -4.09
CA VAL A 133 -7.86 -1.74 -4.28
C VAL A 133 -7.32 -1.02 -3.06
N HIS A 134 -6.35 -0.14 -3.26
CA HIS A 134 -5.85 0.75 -2.23
C HIS A 134 -6.48 2.13 -2.40
N LEU A 135 -7.43 2.44 -1.54
CA LEU A 135 -8.04 3.77 -1.45
C LEU A 135 -7.13 4.69 -0.63
N MET A 136 -6.58 5.71 -1.28
CA MET A 136 -5.78 6.75 -0.62
C MET A 136 -6.61 7.50 0.42
N PRO A 137 -5.99 8.22 1.38
CA PRO A 137 -6.69 8.73 2.55
C PRO A 137 -7.98 9.45 2.23
N PHE A 138 -9.07 8.96 2.78
CA PHE A 138 -10.44 9.46 2.55
C PHE A 138 -11.19 9.80 3.84
N LEU A 139 -10.54 9.68 5.00
CA LEU A 139 -11.10 10.08 6.28
C LEU A 139 -11.15 11.61 6.38
N ASP A 140 -11.91 12.11 7.36
CA ASP A 140 -12.10 13.53 7.54
C ASP A 140 -10.80 14.26 7.85
N THR A 141 -10.63 15.42 7.23
CA THR A 141 -9.43 16.28 7.31
C THR A 141 -9.87 17.73 7.44
N PRO A 142 -8.96 18.68 7.74
CA PRO A 142 -9.29 20.11 7.70
C PRO A 142 -9.96 20.51 6.39
N THR A 143 -10.90 21.47 6.49
CA THR A 143 -11.62 22.00 5.33
C THR A 143 -10.69 22.71 4.36
N ASP A 144 -9.66 23.38 4.89
CA ASP A 144 -8.57 23.95 4.13
C ASP A 144 -7.67 22.82 3.60
N ARG A 145 -7.72 22.58 2.29
CA ARG A 145 -7.03 21.47 1.63
C ARG A 145 -5.51 21.61 1.68
N SER A 146 -4.98 22.83 1.77
CA SER A 146 -3.54 23.07 1.95
C SER A 146 -3.01 22.53 3.29
N ARG A 147 -3.92 22.27 4.25
CA ARG A 147 -3.62 21.69 5.57
C ARG A 147 -4.03 20.24 5.70
N SER A 148 -4.27 19.56 4.60
CA SER A 148 -4.70 18.16 4.60
C SER A 148 -3.56 17.16 4.32
N ASP A 149 -2.45 17.62 3.74
CA ASP A 149 -1.33 16.76 3.30
C ASP A 149 -1.82 15.55 2.50
N GLY A 150 -2.63 15.78 1.45
CA GLY A 150 -3.17 14.68 0.65
C GLY A 150 -4.13 13.73 1.39
N GLY A 151 -4.62 14.15 2.58
CA GLY A 151 -5.53 13.36 3.41
C GLY A 151 -4.89 12.79 4.68
N TYR A 152 -3.57 12.98 4.88
CA TYR A 152 -2.86 12.42 6.04
C TYR A 152 -3.02 13.25 7.33
N ALA A 153 -3.57 14.46 7.28
CA ALA A 153 -3.94 15.23 8.48
C ALA A 153 -5.36 14.85 8.95
N VAL A 154 -5.51 13.68 9.59
CA VAL A 154 -6.82 13.13 9.99
C VAL A 154 -7.44 13.91 11.14
N SER A 155 -8.65 14.44 10.94
CA SER A 155 -9.46 15.14 11.96
C SER A 155 -10.46 14.21 12.67
N ASP A 156 -10.92 13.14 12.02
CA ASP A 156 -11.79 12.13 12.61
C ASP A 156 -11.59 10.77 11.91
N PHE A 157 -11.12 9.76 12.65
CA PHE A 157 -10.89 8.40 12.14
C PHE A 157 -12.18 7.61 11.85
N ARG A 158 -13.32 8.09 12.28
CA ARG A 158 -14.61 7.40 12.18
C ARG A 158 -15.58 8.11 11.24
N ARG A 159 -15.08 9.07 10.48
CA ARG A 159 -15.88 9.82 9.51
C ARG A 159 -15.14 9.91 8.16
N VAL A 160 -15.87 9.65 7.09
CA VAL A 160 -15.42 9.92 5.74
C VAL A 160 -15.41 11.42 5.49
N LYS A 161 -14.44 11.92 4.75
CA LYS A 161 -14.35 13.32 4.34
C LYS A 161 -15.65 13.78 3.66
N PRO A 162 -16.25 14.90 4.07
CA PRO A 162 -17.44 15.42 3.44
C PRO A 162 -17.28 15.55 1.92
N GLY A 163 -18.27 15.07 1.16
CA GLY A 163 -18.25 15.06 -0.31
C GLY A 163 -17.74 13.77 -0.94
N LEU A 164 -17.01 12.90 -0.20
CA LEU A 164 -16.61 11.59 -0.71
C LEU A 164 -17.64 10.49 -0.44
N GLY A 165 -18.44 10.62 0.62
CA GLY A 165 -19.46 9.65 1.03
C GLY A 165 -19.58 9.53 2.53
N THR A 166 -20.09 8.39 3.00
CA THR A 166 -20.30 8.05 4.42
C THR A 166 -19.59 6.75 4.79
N MET A 167 -19.57 6.39 6.10
CA MET A 167 -19.08 5.08 6.55
C MET A 167 -19.98 3.93 6.07
N GLU A 168 -21.27 4.17 5.90
CA GLU A 168 -22.20 3.21 5.31
C GLU A 168 -21.91 2.99 3.83
N ASP A 169 -21.51 4.02 3.08
CA ASP A 169 -21.05 3.87 1.69
C ASP A 169 -19.76 3.04 1.62
N LEU A 170 -18.83 3.26 2.54
CA LEU A 170 -17.60 2.46 2.64
C LEU A 170 -17.90 0.98 2.91
N ALA A 171 -18.76 0.70 3.90
CA ALA A 171 -19.14 -0.67 4.23
C ALA A 171 -19.86 -1.37 3.05
N ARG A 172 -20.69 -0.65 2.31
CA ARG A 172 -21.35 -1.16 1.10
C ARG A 172 -20.35 -1.42 -0.02
N LEU A 173 -19.40 -0.50 -0.27
CA LEU A 173 -18.33 -0.71 -1.24
C LEU A 173 -17.53 -1.96 -0.89
N ALA A 174 -17.16 -2.14 0.39
CA ALA A 174 -16.43 -3.32 0.86
C ALA A 174 -17.21 -4.62 0.58
N GLU A 175 -18.51 -4.64 0.87
CA GLU A 175 -19.38 -5.79 0.56
C GLU A 175 -19.36 -6.11 -0.94
N ARG A 176 -19.53 -5.09 -1.81
CA ARG A 176 -19.50 -5.25 -3.26
C ARG A 176 -18.15 -5.71 -3.80
N CYS A 177 -17.06 -5.23 -3.21
CA CYS A 177 -15.71 -5.69 -3.53
C CYS A 177 -15.53 -7.16 -3.14
N HIS A 178 -15.95 -7.56 -1.94
CA HIS A 178 -15.85 -8.95 -1.47
C HIS A 178 -16.68 -9.93 -2.32
N GLU A 179 -17.85 -9.51 -2.82
CA GLU A 179 -18.65 -10.31 -3.76
C GLU A 179 -17.90 -10.61 -5.06
N ARG A 180 -16.97 -9.75 -5.47
CA ARG A 180 -16.14 -9.86 -6.67
C ARG A 180 -14.73 -10.40 -6.41
N GLY A 181 -14.41 -10.77 -5.17
CA GLY A 181 -13.06 -11.21 -4.80
C GLY A 181 -12.02 -10.08 -4.74
N ILE A 182 -12.45 -8.82 -4.68
CA ILE A 182 -11.60 -7.66 -4.52
C ILE A 182 -11.45 -7.32 -3.04
N SER A 183 -10.22 -7.12 -2.58
CA SER A 183 -9.88 -6.71 -1.21
C SER A 183 -9.67 -5.20 -1.15
N LEU A 184 -10.09 -4.55 -0.06
CA LEU A 184 -9.89 -3.12 0.17
C LEU A 184 -8.73 -2.84 1.12
N CYS A 185 -7.86 -1.94 0.72
CA CYS A 185 -6.83 -1.34 1.55
C CYS A 185 -7.15 0.14 1.83
N MET A 186 -6.80 0.60 3.03
CA MET A 186 -6.80 2.01 3.40
C MET A 186 -5.59 2.37 4.23
N ASP A 187 -5.28 3.67 4.27
CA ASP A 187 -4.25 4.23 5.14
C ASP A 187 -4.75 4.39 6.58
N PHE A 188 -3.94 3.92 7.51
CA PHE A 188 -4.15 4.12 8.95
C PHE A 188 -3.03 4.99 9.50
N VAL A 189 -3.29 6.29 9.59
CA VAL A 189 -2.33 7.28 10.08
C VAL A 189 -2.14 7.12 11.57
N MET A 190 -0.98 6.61 11.98
CA MET A 190 -0.71 6.30 13.39
C MET A 190 0.11 7.36 14.10
N ASN A 191 1.02 8.04 13.38
CA ASN A 191 2.02 8.90 14.01
C ASN A 191 1.42 10.18 14.59
N HIS A 192 0.39 10.73 13.97
CA HIS A 192 -0.13 12.06 14.27
C HIS A 192 -1.64 12.17 14.00
N THR A 193 -2.23 13.26 14.47
CA THR A 193 -3.56 13.72 14.05
C THR A 193 -3.46 15.13 13.49
N SER A 194 -4.51 15.58 12.79
CA SER A 194 -4.69 17.01 12.52
C SER A 194 -4.82 17.81 13.83
N ASP A 195 -4.37 19.06 13.82
CA ASP A 195 -4.64 20.02 14.89
C ASP A 195 -6.14 20.42 14.99
N GLU A 196 -6.96 19.99 14.03
CA GLU A 196 -8.44 20.08 14.08
C GLU A 196 -9.09 18.81 14.64
N HIS A 197 -8.35 17.76 14.96
CA HIS A 197 -8.87 16.59 15.66
C HIS A 197 -9.45 16.98 17.03
N GLU A 198 -10.51 16.30 17.47
CA GLU A 198 -11.14 16.61 18.77
C GLU A 198 -10.11 16.65 19.91
N TRP A 199 -9.18 15.70 19.95
CA TRP A 199 -8.13 15.65 20.99
C TRP A 199 -7.22 16.87 20.92
N ALA A 200 -6.82 17.31 19.73
CA ALA A 200 -5.96 18.47 19.55
C ALA A 200 -6.69 19.76 19.96
N ARG A 201 -7.97 19.91 19.58
CA ARG A 201 -8.79 21.07 20.00
C ARG A 201 -8.95 21.14 21.52
N ARG A 202 -9.19 20.02 22.19
CA ARG A 202 -9.31 19.96 23.65
C ARG A 202 -7.96 20.16 24.35
N ALA A 203 -6.87 19.62 23.79
CA ALA A 203 -5.52 19.90 24.29
C ALA A 203 -5.17 21.39 24.16
N ARG A 204 -5.53 22.03 23.04
CA ARG A 204 -5.36 23.48 22.82
C ARG A 204 -6.19 24.32 23.80
N ALA A 205 -7.34 23.82 24.25
CA ALA A 205 -8.13 24.43 25.32
C ALA A 205 -7.53 24.22 26.74
N GLY A 206 -6.39 23.55 26.87
CA GLY A 206 -5.69 23.32 28.15
C GLY A 206 -6.20 22.13 28.95
N GLU A 207 -7.00 21.24 28.37
CA GLU A 207 -7.47 20.03 29.07
C GLU A 207 -6.34 19.03 29.24
N GLY A 208 -5.85 18.85 30.47
CA GLY A 208 -4.66 18.06 30.79
C GLY A 208 -4.71 16.61 30.31
N GLU A 209 -5.88 15.97 30.33
CA GLU A 209 -6.07 14.62 29.79
C GLU A 209 -5.71 14.56 28.30
N TYR A 210 -6.18 15.55 27.51
CA TYR A 210 -5.93 15.61 26.07
C TYR A 210 -4.55 16.12 25.74
N MET A 211 -3.98 17.02 26.55
CA MET A 211 -2.59 17.43 26.42
C MET A 211 -1.63 16.23 26.57
N SER A 212 -1.94 15.29 27.46
CA SER A 212 -1.12 14.09 27.67
C SER A 212 -1.07 13.13 26.45
N ARG A 213 -1.98 13.32 25.46
CA ARG A 213 -2.03 12.54 24.23
C ARG A 213 -1.02 13.00 23.18
N TYR A 214 -0.38 14.15 23.38
CA TYR A 214 0.61 14.77 22.50
C TYR A 214 1.88 15.09 23.28
N PHE A 215 2.91 15.55 22.59
CA PHE A 215 4.16 15.99 23.22
C PHE A 215 4.18 17.52 23.29
N PHE A 216 3.93 18.07 24.47
CA PHE A 216 4.08 19.49 24.75
C PHE A 216 5.41 19.77 25.46
N GLU A 217 6.11 20.84 25.07
CA GLU A 217 7.35 21.26 25.69
C GLU A 217 7.46 22.79 25.75
N SER A 218 7.92 23.31 26.87
CA SER A 218 8.18 24.74 27.08
C SER A 218 9.68 25.06 27.21
N ARG A 219 10.51 24.05 27.43
CA ARG A 219 11.96 24.21 27.64
C ARG A 219 12.68 24.21 26.31
N GLN A 220 13.30 25.35 26.00
CA GLN A 220 14.02 25.51 24.72
C GLN A 220 15.20 24.52 24.58
N ASP A 221 15.90 24.20 25.67
CA ASP A 221 17.01 23.24 25.64
C ASP A 221 16.58 21.82 25.22
N VAL A 222 15.36 21.42 25.57
CA VAL A 222 14.80 20.13 25.12
C VAL A 222 14.40 20.16 23.65
N ILE A 223 13.78 21.26 23.20
CA ILE A 223 13.42 21.47 21.79
C ILE A 223 14.68 21.45 20.93
N ASP A 224 15.74 22.16 21.34
CA ASP A 224 17.00 22.21 20.62
C ASP A 224 17.66 20.83 20.51
N ARG A 225 17.54 20.00 21.55
CA ARG A 225 18.04 18.61 21.53
C ARG A 225 17.28 17.75 20.52
N TYR A 226 15.95 17.80 20.51
CA TYR A 226 15.17 17.10 19.48
C TYR A 226 15.52 17.58 18.08
N THR A 227 15.64 18.90 17.88
CA THR A 227 15.97 19.48 16.57
C THR A 227 17.35 19.02 16.07
N ARG A 228 18.31 18.81 16.97
CA ARG A 228 19.64 18.33 16.63
C ARG A 228 19.68 16.82 16.37
N ASP A 229 18.96 16.04 17.20
CA ASP A 229 19.10 14.58 17.26
C ASP A 229 18.13 13.85 16.29
N VAL A 230 17.00 14.48 15.93
CA VAL A 230 15.97 13.90 15.05
C VAL A 230 16.13 14.43 13.63
N PRO A 231 16.33 13.56 12.64
CA PRO A 231 16.40 13.98 11.23
C PRO A 231 15.05 14.55 10.75
N GLN A 232 15.10 15.64 10.00
CA GLN A 232 13.89 16.25 9.43
C GLN A 232 13.32 15.40 8.29
N VAL A 233 11.99 15.35 8.19
CA VAL A 233 11.29 14.65 7.10
C VAL A 233 11.18 15.56 5.88
N PHE A 234 10.81 16.82 6.10
CA PHE A 234 10.65 17.84 5.05
C PHE A 234 11.52 19.08 5.36
N PRO A 235 12.85 19.01 5.10
CA PRO A 235 13.77 20.05 5.55
C PRO A 235 13.54 21.42 4.90
N THR A 236 12.91 21.47 3.72
CA THR A 236 12.66 22.73 2.99
C THR A 236 11.20 23.18 3.05
N THR A 237 10.24 22.27 3.02
CA THR A 237 8.80 22.61 3.00
C THR A 237 8.19 22.74 4.39
N ALA A 238 8.67 21.96 5.37
CA ALA A 238 8.19 22.01 6.76
C ALA A 238 9.37 21.82 7.74
N PRO A 239 10.29 22.78 7.85
CA PRO A 239 11.46 22.66 8.71
C PRO A 239 11.09 22.72 10.19
N GLY A 240 11.80 21.94 11.01
CA GLY A 240 11.61 21.89 12.46
C GLY A 240 10.84 20.66 12.91
N HIS A 241 10.66 20.56 14.24
CA HIS A 241 9.95 19.43 14.87
C HIS A 241 8.93 19.90 15.91
N PHE A 242 8.75 21.19 16.07
CA PHE A 242 7.85 21.78 17.07
C PHE A 242 7.17 23.02 16.53
N THR A 243 5.88 23.13 16.84
CA THR A 243 5.05 24.30 16.53
C THR A 243 4.68 25.03 17.83
N TYR A 244 4.97 26.34 17.90
CA TYR A 244 4.62 27.16 19.06
C TYR A 244 3.13 27.47 19.07
N LEU A 245 2.50 27.31 20.23
CA LEU A 245 1.09 27.62 20.48
C LEU A 245 1.00 28.80 21.44
N PRO A 246 0.74 30.02 20.94
CA PRO A 246 0.72 31.23 21.75
C PRO A 246 -0.30 31.19 22.89
N GLU A 247 -1.44 30.53 22.67
CA GLU A 247 -2.52 30.38 23.63
C GLU A 247 -2.14 29.55 24.87
N LEU A 248 -1.16 28.66 24.73
CA LEU A 248 -0.65 27.82 25.84
C LEU A 248 0.72 28.26 26.32
N GLY A 249 1.43 29.11 25.57
CA GLY A 249 2.84 29.46 25.84
C GLY A 249 3.79 28.26 25.77
N GLN A 250 3.44 27.24 24.99
CA GLN A 250 4.19 25.98 24.85
C GLN A 250 4.32 25.60 23.37
N HIS A 251 5.22 24.68 23.09
CA HIS A 251 5.36 24.05 21.79
C HIS A 251 4.74 22.65 21.82
N VAL A 252 4.12 22.24 20.71
CA VAL A 252 3.69 20.89 20.45
C VAL A 252 4.59 20.25 19.39
N MET A 253 4.89 18.96 19.53
CA MET A 253 5.70 18.24 18.55
C MET A 253 4.94 18.05 17.24
N THR A 254 5.61 18.38 16.14
CA THR A 254 5.08 18.34 14.76
C THR A 254 6.20 17.89 13.83
N GLN A 255 6.46 16.60 13.78
CA GLN A 255 7.60 16.04 13.03
C GLN A 255 7.41 16.12 11.51
N PHE A 256 6.17 16.19 11.04
CA PHE A 256 5.81 16.33 9.62
C PHE A 256 5.43 17.78 9.31
N TYR A 257 4.14 18.10 9.31
CA TYR A 257 3.68 19.47 9.08
C TYR A 257 3.24 20.15 10.38
N PRO A 258 3.27 21.48 10.47
CA PRO A 258 2.85 22.23 11.66
C PRO A 258 1.42 21.93 12.16
N TYR A 259 0.54 21.48 11.27
CA TYR A 259 -0.84 21.11 11.56
C TYR A 259 -1.02 19.60 11.83
N GLN A 260 0.05 18.81 11.87
CA GLN A 260 0.06 17.37 12.19
C GLN A 260 0.75 17.18 13.55
N TRP A 261 -0.04 16.99 14.60
CA TRP A 261 0.46 16.88 15.98
C TRP A 261 0.81 15.44 16.32
N ASP A 262 2.05 15.19 16.71
CA ASP A 262 2.57 13.85 17.01
C ASP A 262 1.92 13.25 18.25
N LEU A 263 1.39 12.03 18.12
CA LEU A 263 0.73 11.27 19.17
C LEU A 263 1.74 10.70 20.18
N ASN A 264 1.40 10.79 21.46
CA ASN A 264 2.21 10.29 22.56
C ASN A 264 1.85 8.84 22.92
N TYR A 265 2.45 7.88 22.24
CA TYR A 265 2.26 6.45 22.52
C TYR A 265 2.85 5.98 23.84
N ARG A 266 3.49 6.82 24.64
CA ARG A 266 3.79 6.50 26.05
C ARG A 266 2.55 6.50 26.93
N ASN A 267 1.47 7.13 26.47
CA ASN A 267 0.18 7.12 27.12
C ASN A 267 -0.62 5.90 26.64
N PRO A 268 -0.91 4.90 27.52
CA PRO A 268 -1.67 3.71 27.12
C PRO A 268 -3.05 4.02 26.55
N ARG A 269 -3.65 5.13 26.95
CA ARG A 269 -4.94 5.57 26.39
C ARG A 269 -4.85 5.89 24.90
N VAL A 270 -3.73 6.48 24.46
CA VAL A 270 -3.50 6.72 23.01
C VAL A 270 -3.47 5.40 22.25
N PHE A 271 -2.72 4.41 22.74
CA PHE A 271 -2.67 3.09 22.13
C PHE A 271 -4.07 2.44 22.07
N ASN A 272 -4.79 2.38 23.20
CA ASN A 272 -6.11 1.75 23.25
C ASN A 272 -7.13 2.44 22.32
N GLU A 273 -7.14 3.76 22.28
CA GLU A 273 -8.02 4.55 21.40
C GLU A 273 -7.66 4.39 19.92
N MET A 274 -6.37 4.31 19.58
CA MET A 274 -5.95 4.03 18.21
C MET A 274 -6.31 2.60 17.80
N MET A 275 -6.21 1.62 18.71
CA MET A 275 -6.71 0.26 18.46
C MET A 275 -8.23 0.21 18.32
N TYR A 276 -8.96 1.07 19.04
CA TYR A 276 -10.40 1.25 18.82
C TYR A 276 -10.68 1.69 17.37
N ASN A 277 -9.98 2.74 16.89
CA ASN A 277 -10.15 3.23 15.53
C ASN A 277 -9.78 2.17 14.48
N PHE A 278 -8.67 1.44 14.69
CA PHE A 278 -8.26 0.33 13.84
C PHE A 278 -9.34 -0.74 13.70
N LEU A 279 -9.89 -1.21 14.83
CA LEU A 279 -10.92 -2.25 14.84
C LEU A 279 -12.26 -1.75 14.30
N PHE A 280 -12.59 -0.48 14.53
CA PHE A 280 -13.77 0.15 13.95
C PHE A 280 -13.72 0.12 12.42
N LEU A 281 -12.59 0.54 11.83
CA LEU A 281 -12.37 0.54 10.37
C LEU A 281 -12.32 -0.88 9.80
N ALA A 282 -11.68 -1.83 10.50
CA ALA A 282 -11.71 -3.24 10.12
C ALA A 282 -13.14 -3.79 10.07
N ASN A 283 -14.04 -3.34 10.96
CA ASN A 283 -15.44 -3.74 10.98
C ASN A 283 -16.29 -3.06 9.88
N GLN A 284 -15.75 -2.04 9.19
CA GLN A 284 -16.35 -1.53 7.95
C GLN A 284 -16.03 -2.39 6.71
N GLY A 285 -15.20 -3.43 6.85
CA GLY A 285 -14.85 -4.33 5.76
C GLY A 285 -13.48 -4.07 5.12
N ILE A 286 -12.63 -3.28 5.76
CA ILE A 286 -11.25 -3.08 5.32
C ILE A 286 -10.45 -4.37 5.54
N ASP A 287 -9.74 -4.80 4.50
CA ASP A 287 -8.96 -6.05 4.46
C ASP A 287 -7.48 -5.82 4.74
N VAL A 288 -6.96 -4.64 4.35
CA VAL A 288 -5.56 -4.28 4.55
C VAL A 288 -5.47 -2.89 5.17
N MET A 289 -4.77 -2.78 6.29
CA MET A 289 -4.44 -1.50 6.92
C MET A 289 -3.00 -1.14 6.58
N ARG A 290 -2.80 -0.10 5.78
CA ARG A 290 -1.49 0.48 5.56
C ARG A 290 -1.13 1.35 6.76
N LEU A 291 -0.11 0.94 7.50
CA LEU A 291 0.39 1.66 8.67
C LEU A 291 1.30 2.79 8.19
N ASP A 292 0.73 3.99 8.15
CA ASP A 292 1.42 5.20 7.72
C ASP A 292 2.48 5.63 8.72
N ALA A 293 3.65 6.02 8.21
CA ALA A 293 4.75 6.58 8.99
C ALA A 293 5.11 5.77 10.25
N VAL A 294 4.95 4.43 10.20
CA VAL A 294 5.11 3.56 11.38
C VAL A 294 6.46 3.67 12.09
N PRO A 295 7.61 3.92 11.42
CA PRO A 295 8.89 4.06 12.12
C PRO A 295 8.96 5.20 13.12
N TYR A 296 8.07 6.17 13.02
CA TYR A 296 8.13 7.43 13.78
C TYR A 296 7.25 7.47 15.02
N ILE A 297 6.40 6.46 15.27
CA ILE A 297 5.33 6.52 16.30
C ILE A 297 5.82 6.61 17.75
N TRP A 298 7.09 6.28 18.04
CA TRP A 298 7.65 6.40 19.38
C TRP A 298 8.70 7.49 19.46
N LYS A 299 8.53 8.43 20.42
CA LYS A 299 9.42 9.56 20.61
C LYS A 299 10.24 9.41 21.90
N GLN A 300 11.56 9.57 21.79
CA GLN A 300 12.45 9.48 22.93
C GLN A 300 13.61 10.50 22.81
N LEU A 301 13.70 11.40 23.77
CA LEU A 301 14.77 12.40 23.79
C LEU A 301 16.15 11.73 23.82
N GLY A 302 17.07 12.23 23.02
CA GLY A 302 18.43 11.68 22.89
C GLY A 302 18.52 10.49 21.93
N THR A 303 17.50 10.27 21.12
CA THR A 303 17.49 9.32 20.00
C THR A 303 17.06 10.03 18.73
N ASN A 304 17.17 9.34 17.59
CA ASN A 304 16.66 9.85 16.30
C ASN A 304 15.13 9.72 16.15
N CYS A 305 14.41 9.20 17.14
CA CYS A 305 12.96 8.92 17.11
C CYS A 305 12.49 8.09 15.90
N ARG A 306 13.34 7.18 15.41
CA ARG A 306 13.04 6.28 14.30
C ARG A 306 13.43 4.85 14.66
N ASN A 307 12.64 3.87 14.24
CA ASN A 307 12.93 2.43 14.39
C ASN A 307 13.25 2.01 15.84
N LEU A 308 12.68 2.69 16.84
CA LEU A 308 12.95 2.35 18.24
C LEU A 308 12.28 1.01 18.61
N PRO A 309 12.84 0.24 19.55
CA PRO A 309 12.30 -1.07 19.93
C PRO A 309 10.81 -1.04 20.31
N GLN A 310 10.34 0.06 20.87
CA GLN A 310 8.94 0.24 21.25
C GLN A 310 8.01 0.31 20.03
N VAL A 311 8.50 0.78 18.88
CA VAL A 311 7.74 0.74 17.60
C VAL A 311 7.42 -0.70 17.24
N HIS A 312 8.43 -1.58 17.25
CA HIS A 312 8.28 -3.01 16.97
C HIS A 312 7.33 -3.69 17.98
N THR A 313 7.45 -3.33 19.29
CA THR A 313 6.52 -3.81 20.31
C THR A 313 5.07 -3.44 19.99
N ILE A 314 4.82 -2.18 19.58
CA ILE A 314 3.48 -1.71 19.21
C ILE A 314 2.96 -2.47 17.98
N VAL A 315 3.75 -2.60 16.92
CA VAL A 315 3.34 -3.31 15.69
C VAL A 315 3.07 -4.79 15.99
N ARG A 316 3.89 -5.43 16.83
CA ARG A 316 3.66 -6.80 17.29
C ARG A 316 2.35 -6.94 18.06
N MET A 317 2.03 -6.02 18.97
CA MET A 317 0.74 -6.00 19.65
C MET A 317 -0.43 -5.81 18.68
N MET A 318 -0.32 -4.90 17.71
CA MET A 318 -1.33 -4.71 16.68
C MET A 318 -1.57 -5.98 15.88
N ARG A 319 -0.50 -6.70 15.51
CA ARG A 319 -0.60 -8.00 14.83
C ARG A 319 -1.42 -8.99 15.65
N MET A 320 -1.12 -9.16 16.93
CA MET A 320 -1.85 -10.06 17.82
C MET A 320 -3.31 -9.64 18.01
N ILE A 321 -3.59 -8.34 18.14
CA ILE A 321 -4.94 -7.78 18.24
C ILE A 321 -5.74 -8.12 16.99
N SER A 322 -5.15 -7.91 15.79
CA SER A 322 -5.77 -8.29 14.52
C SER A 322 -6.09 -9.78 14.48
N GLU A 323 -5.13 -10.65 14.84
CA GLU A 323 -5.31 -12.11 14.85
C GLU A 323 -6.38 -12.60 15.84
N VAL A 324 -6.66 -11.83 16.91
CA VAL A 324 -7.76 -12.14 17.87
C VAL A 324 -9.12 -11.76 17.28
N VAL A 325 -9.26 -10.55 16.73
CA VAL A 325 -10.57 -9.98 16.39
C VAL A 325 -10.94 -10.19 14.93
N CYS A 326 -9.99 -9.95 14.02
CA CYS A 326 -10.18 -9.89 12.57
C CYS A 326 -8.98 -10.53 11.83
N PRO A 327 -8.73 -11.83 11.98
CA PRO A 327 -7.52 -12.50 11.46
C PRO A 327 -7.40 -12.50 9.93
N GLY A 328 -8.45 -12.12 9.22
CA GLY A 328 -8.42 -11.90 7.78
C GLY A 328 -7.84 -10.54 7.38
N VAL A 329 -7.60 -9.63 8.34
CA VAL A 329 -7.05 -8.29 8.09
C VAL A 329 -5.53 -8.33 8.11
N VAL A 330 -4.92 -7.71 7.10
CA VAL A 330 -3.47 -7.67 6.85
C VAL A 330 -2.90 -6.31 7.25
N LEU A 331 -1.73 -6.31 7.88
CA LEU A 331 -0.94 -5.10 8.17
C LEU A 331 0.09 -4.90 7.06
N LEU A 332 0.03 -3.76 6.38
CA LEU A 332 1.01 -3.32 5.39
C LEU A 332 1.80 -2.15 5.98
N GLY A 333 3.07 -2.36 6.29
CA GLY A 333 3.91 -1.31 6.88
C GLY A 333 4.52 -0.40 5.81
N GLU A 334 4.41 0.91 6.03
CA GLU A 334 5.19 1.89 5.28
C GLU A 334 6.47 2.22 6.03
N VAL A 335 7.59 1.81 5.45
CA VAL A 335 8.94 2.00 6.00
C VAL A 335 9.84 2.51 4.87
N VAL A 336 9.93 3.83 4.71
CA VAL A 336 10.74 4.48 3.67
C VAL A 336 12.15 4.73 4.22
N MET A 337 12.98 3.67 4.21
CA MET A 337 14.32 3.67 4.79
C MET A 337 15.25 2.73 4.02
N ALA A 338 16.53 2.66 4.44
CA ALA A 338 17.49 1.72 3.88
C ALA A 338 17.01 0.25 4.05
N PRO A 339 17.35 -0.68 3.15
CA PRO A 339 16.86 -2.05 3.17
C PRO A 339 17.04 -2.78 4.50
N VAL A 340 18.17 -2.55 5.17
CA VAL A 340 18.47 -3.16 6.47
C VAL A 340 17.54 -2.69 7.59
N GLU A 341 16.90 -1.53 7.43
CA GLU A 341 15.96 -0.96 8.39
C GLU A 341 14.51 -1.37 8.09
N VAL A 342 14.21 -1.76 6.84
CA VAL A 342 12.87 -2.18 6.41
C VAL A 342 12.54 -3.60 6.89
N VAL A 343 13.45 -4.55 6.67
CA VAL A 343 13.24 -5.98 6.94
C VAL A 343 12.81 -6.29 8.38
N PRO A 344 13.34 -5.63 9.43
CA PRO A 344 12.90 -5.86 10.81
C PRO A 344 11.40 -5.70 11.06
N TYR A 345 10.68 -4.93 10.24
CA TYR A 345 9.23 -4.74 10.38
C TYR A 345 8.38 -5.95 9.95
N PHE A 346 8.99 -6.97 9.36
CA PHE A 346 8.34 -8.29 9.26
C PHE A 346 8.32 -9.03 10.61
N GLY A 347 9.16 -8.62 11.57
CA GLY A 347 9.46 -9.37 12.77
C GLY A 347 10.26 -10.62 12.44
N THR A 348 10.01 -11.71 13.19
CA THR A 348 10.51 -13.05 12.87
C THR A 348 9.37 -13.95 12.41
N VAL A 349 9.69 -15.12 11.85
CA VAL A 349 8.67 -16.11 11.44
C VAL A 349 7.81 -16.55 12.64
N GLU A 350 8.42 -16.65 13.84
CA GLU A 350 7.75 -17.06 15.08
C GLU A 350 7.02 -15.89 15.77
N LYS A 351 7.51 -14.68 15.56
CA LYS A 351 6.96 -13.44 16.14
C LYS A 351 6.77 -12.41 15.03
N PRO A 352 5.80 -12.61 14.12
CA PRO A 352 5.58 -11.72 13.00
C PRO A 352 5.01 -10.37 13.46
N GLU A 353 5.42 -9.31 12.75
CA GLU A 353 4.90 -7.95 12.87
C GLU A 353 4.01 -7.64 11.66
N CYS A 354 4.47 -6.86 10.68
CA CYS A 354 3.71 -6.63 9.46
C CYS A 354 3.58 -7.90 8.61
N HIS A 355 2.47 -8.03 7.90
CA HIS A 355 2.29 -9.09 6.91
C HIS A 355 3.01 -8.77 5.61
N MET A 356 2.96 -7.49 5.22
CA MET A 356 3.57 -6.96 4.00
C MET A 356 4.29 -5.66 4.29
N LEU A 357 5.30 -5.36 3.47
CA LEU A 357 6.03 -4.08 3.48
C LEU A 357 6.16 -3.56 2.05
N TYR A 358 6.22 -2.24 1.89
CA TYR A 358 6.55 -1.62 0.61
C TYR A 358 7.99 -1.92 0.21
N ASN A 359 8.20 -2.28 -1.05
CA ASN A 359 9.53 -2.51 -1.63
C ASN A 359 10.13 -1.20 -2.18
N VAL A 360 10.29 -0.22 -1.29
CA VAL A 360 10.71 1.15 -1.63
C VAL A 360 12.08 1.17 -2.30
N THR A 361 13.04 0.45 -1.74
CA THR A 361 14.42 0.45 -2.25
C THR A 361 14.51 -0.16 -3.64
N THR A 362 13.80 -1.27 -3.90
CA THR A 362 13.76 -1.88 -5.23
C THR A 362 13.10 -0.95 -6.24
N MET A 363 12.04 -0.24 -5.85
CA MET A 363 11.38 0.76 -6.69
C MET A 363 12.35 1.88 -7.09
N ALA A 364 13.01 2.53 -6.13
CA ALA A 364 13.98 3.60 -6.40
C ALA A 364 15.17 3.10 -7.22
N THR A 365 15.68 1.89 -6.94
CA THR A 365 16.77 1.26 -7.68
C THR A 365 16.36 0.94 -9.12
N THR A 366 15.10 0.57 -9.38
CA THR A 366 14.59 0.36 -10.73
C THR A 366 14.71 1.64 -11.57
N TRP A 367 14.29 2.77 -11.03
CA TRP A 367 14.41 4.04 -11.74
C TRP A 367 15.86 4.51 -11.91
N SER A 368 16.71 4.28 -10.91
CA SER A 368 18.16 4.50 -11.07
C SER A 368 18.72 3.63 -12.20
N THR A 369 18.31 2.37 -12.30
CA THR A 369 18.69 1.45 -13.41
C THR A 369 18.24 1.98 -14.77
N VAL A 370 17.02 2.51 -14.87
CA VAL A 370 16.53 3.16 -16.11
C VAL A 370 17.42 4.34 -16.53
N ALA A 371 17.80 5.20 -15.58
CA ALA A 371 18.63 6.35 -15.88
C ALA A 371 20.07 5.99 -16.23
N CYS A 372 20.67 5.03 -15.52
CA CYS A 372 22.07 4.64 -15.65
C CYS A 372 22.31 3.55 -16.69
N ARG A 373 21.26 2.80 -17.10
CA ARG A 373 21.36 1.60 -17.95
C ARG A 373 22.28 0.51 -17.38
N ASP A 374 22.27 0.42 -16.05
CA ASP A 374 23.12 -0.49 -15.28
C ASP A 374 22.30 -1.23 -14.22
N THR A 375 22.11 -2.53 -14.41
CA THR A 375 21.29 -3.38 -13.54
C THR A 375 22.04 -3.93 -12.33
N ARG A 376 23.33 -3.68 -12.17
CA ARG A 376 24.16 -4.31 -11.11
C ARG A 376 23.59 -4.05 -9.72
N LEU A 377 23.22 -2.81 -9.40
CA LEU A 377 22.61 -2.48 -8.10
C LEU A 377 21.24 -3.16 -7.95
N LEU A 378 20.41 -3.13 -9.00
CA LEU A 378 19.10 -3.77 -8.99
C LEU A 378 19.21 -5.29 -8.80
N ARG A 379 20.18 -5.94 -9.47
CA ARG A 379 20.45 -7.38 -9.28
C ARG A 379 20.83 -7.68 -7.83
N SER A 380 21.78 -6.94 -7.26
CA SER A 380 22.19 -7.10 -5.85
C SER A 380 21.02 -6.91 -4.88
N GLN A 381 20.17 -5.91 -5.14
CA GLN A 381 18.97 -5.64 -4.34
C GLN A 381 17.95 -6.80 -4.42
N LEU A 382 17.70 -7.31 -5.62
CA LEU A 382 16.77 -8.43 -5.82
C LEU A 382 17.33 -9.73 -5.23
N GLU A 383 18.64 -10.00 -5.32
CA GLU A 383 19.28 -11.13 -4.65
C GLU A 383 19.09 -11.06 -3.13
N ALA A 384 19.26 -9.88 -2.53
CA ALA A 384 19.03 -9.67 -1.10
C ALA A 384 17.56 -9.95 -0.71
N VAL A 385 16.61 -9.51 -1.52
CA VAL A 385 15.18 -9.80 -1.31
C VAL A 385 14.89 -11.29 -1.45
N CYS A 386 15.47 -11.97 -2.46
CA CYS A 386 15.27 -13.41 -2.68
C CYS A 386 15.89 -14.28 -1.56
N ALA A 387 16.88 -13.78 -0.84
CA ALA A 387 17.51 -14.46 0.29
C ALA A 387 16.66 -14.42 1.58
N LEU A 388 15.63 -13.59 1.65
CA LEU A 388 14.76 -13.47 2.81
C LEU A 388 13.83 -14.69 2.95
N PRO A 389 13.28 -14.93 4.16
CA PRO A 389 12.27 -15.97 4.36
C PRO A 389 11.10 -15.80 3.38
N ARG A 390 10.64 -16.88 2.77
CA ARG A 390 9.53 -16.87 1.79
C ARG A 390 8.21 -16.33 2.35
N ALA A 391 8.05 -16.34 3.67
CA ALA A 391 6.88 -15.78 4.35
C ALA A 391 6.84 -14.24 4.25
N TYR A 392 7.99 -13.58 4.05
CA TYR A 392 8.07 -12.12 3.93
C TYR A 392 7.57 -11.71 2.54
N THR A 393 6.58 -10.86 2.52
CA THR A 393 5.90 -10.46 1.28
C THR A 393 6.04 -8.96 1.08
N PHE A 394 6.66 -8.58 -0.03
CA PHE A 394 6.73 -7.18 -0.43
C PHE A 394 5.57 -6.80 -1.34
N LEU A 395 5.08 -5.58 -1.17
CA LEU A 395 4.25 -4.89 -2.14
C LEU A 395 5.20 -4.19 -3.11
N ASN A 396 5.18 -4.63 -4.37
CA ASN A 396 6.05 -4.12 -5.44
C ASN A 396 5.31 -3.10 -6.29
N TYR A 397 5.98 -2.03 -6.68
CA TYR A 397 5.39 -0.94 -7.45
C TYR A 397 6.45 -0.17 -8.25
N LEU A 398 6.05 0.50 -9.32
CA LEU A 398 6.90 1.41 -10.09
C LEU A 398 6.78 2.83 -9.55
N ARG A 399 5.58 3.24 -9.16
CA ARG A 399 5.28 4.49 -8.47
C ARG A 399 4.05 4.32 -7.58
N CYS A 400 3.84 5.25 -6.68
CA CYS A 400 2.62 5.35 -5.88
C CYS A 400 2.09 6.81 -5.88
N HIS A 401 1.29 7.18 -4.91
CA HIS A 401 0.82 8.55 -4.69
C HIS A 401 1.92 9.49 -4.15
N ASP A 402 2.98 8.91 -3.58
CA ASP A 402 4.12 9.66 -3.05
C ASP A 402 5.18 9.91 -4.11
N ASP A 403 6.06 10.82 -3.78
CA ASP A 403 7.27 11.13 -4.49
C ASP A 403 8.29 9.98 -4.43
N ILE A 404 9.16 9.91 -5.42
CA ILE A 404 10.28 8.96 -5.49
C ILE A 404 11.51 9.60 -4.84
N GLY A 405 11.92 9.07 -3.69
CA GLY A 405 13.17 9.44 -3.04
C GLY A 405 14.35 8.55 -3.47
N TRP A 406 15.54 9.13 -3.61
CA TRP A 406 16.76 8.40 -4.01
C TRP A 406 17.47 7.75 -2.81
N GLY A 407 16.72 6.95 -2.02
CA GLY A 407 17.26 6.17 -0.90
C GLY A 407 17.92 4.87 -1.39
N LEU A 408 19.01 4.98 -2.15
CA LEU A 408 19.74 3.86 -2.72
C LEU A 408 20.84 3.35 -1.77
N ASP A 409 21.39 2.17 -2.05
CA ASP A 409 22.57 1.67 -1.34
C ASP A 409 23.83 2.38 -1.82
N TYR A 410 24.08 3.57 -1.25
CA TYR A 410 25.25 4.38 -1.57
C TYR A 410 26.56 3.79 -1.06
N ALA A 411 26.53 2.87 -0.09
CA ALA A 411 27.74 2.14 0.32
C ALA A 411 28.25 1.26 -0.82
N THR A 412 27.36 0.53 -1.49
CA THR A 412 27.68 -0.27 -2.67
C THR A 412 28.06 0.62 -3.87
N LEU A 413 27.30 1.68 -4.14
CA LEU A 413 27.54 2.60 -5.26
C LEU A 413 28.89 3.31 -5.15
N SER A 414 29.28 3.77 -3.95
CA SER A 414 30.60 4.37 -3.71
C SER A 414 31.74 3.40 -3.98
N GLY A 415 31.55 2.10 -3.68
CA GLY A 415 32.49 1.05 -4.05
C GLY A 415 32.71 0.90 -5.57
N TRP A 416 31.77 1.36 -6.38
CA TRP A 416 31.85 1.41 -7.85
C TRP A 416 32.23 2.81 -8.38
N GLY A 417 32.59 3.75 -7.49
CA GLY A 417 33.01 5.11 -7.85
C GLY A 417 31.86 6.09 -8.11
N MET A 418 30.62 5.75 -7.67
CA MET A 418 29.46 6.63 -7.75
C MET A 418 29.21 7.32 -6.40
N GLU A 419 29.53 8.60 -6.32
CA GLU A 419 29.30 9.41 -5.12
C GLU A 419 27.84 9.82 -4.99
N GLU A 420 27.32 9.84 -3.76
CA GLU A 420 25.91 10.07 -3.45
C GLU A 420 25.34 11.36 -4.04
N VAL A 421 25.96 12.51 -3.72
CA VAL A 421 25.43 13.83 -4.14
C VAL A 421 25.44 14.00 -5.66
N PRO A 422 26.55 13.73 -6.37
CA PRO A 422 26.56 13.78 -7.84
C PRO A 422 25.55 12.83 -8.48
N HIS A 423 25.39 11.62 -7.94
CA HIS A 423 24.45 10.65 -8.47
C HIS A 423 22.99 11.10 -8.29
N LYS A 424 22.62 11.58 -7.11
CA LYS A 424 21.28 12.14 -6.86
C LYS A 424 20.95 13.29 -7.82
N ARG A 425 21.92 14.22 -8.02
CA ARG A 425 21.76 15.31 -9.00
C ARG A 425 21.55 14.80 -10.42
N TYR A 426 22.37 13.81 -10.83
CA TYR A 426 22.18 13.18 -12.14
C TYR A 426 20.79 12.58 -12.32
N LEU A 427 20.27 11.86 -11.33
CA LEU A 427 18.93 11.29 -11.37
C LEU A 427 17.86 12.37 -11.46
N ASN A 428 17.98 13.43 -10.65
CA ASN A 428 17.07 14.57 -10.69
C ASN A 428 17.04 15.22 -12.08
N ASP A 429 18.20 15.48 -12.68
CA ASP A 429 18.31 16.09 -13.99
C ASP A 429 17.81 15.15 -15.11
N TYR A 430 18.13 13.85 -15.00
CA TYR A 430 17.67 12.85 -15.96
C TYR A 430 16.15 12.78 -16.03
N PHE A 431 15.49 12.66 -14.89
CA PHE A 431 14.04 12.50 -14.86
C PHE A 431 13.27 13.80 -15.13
N GLN A 432 13.89 14.96 -15.01
CA GLN A 432 13.36 16.23 -15.50
C GLN A 432 13.56 16.42 -17.01
N GLY A 433 14.28 15.52 -17.70
CA GLY A 433 14.60 15.65 -19.13
C GLY A 433 15.72 16.66 -19.42
N LEU A 434 16.56 17.00 -18.43
CA LEU A 434 17.65 17.96 -18.57
C LEU A 434 18.97 17.30 -19.02
N VAL A 435 19.08 15.98 -18.92
CA VAL A 435 20.23 15.21 -19.41
C VAL A 435 20.05 14.92 -20.90
N PRO A 436 21.08 15.14 -21.76
CA PRO A 436 21.00 14.76 -23.16
C PRO A 436 20.62 13.29 -23.36
N GLY A 437 19.62 13.04 -24.22
CA GLY A 437 19.08 11.70 -24.48
C GLY A 437 18.00 11.24 -23.50
N SER A 438 17.72 11.98 -22.43
CA SER A 438 16.56 11.70 -21.61
C SER A 438 15.26 12.18 -22.28
N THR A 439 14.25 11.31 -22.31
CA THR A 439 12.88 11.64 -22.76
C THR A 439 11.90 11.71 -21.59
N SER A 440 12.39 11.60 -20.36
CA SER A 440 11.58 11.67 -19.15
C SER A 440 11.07 13.09 -18.89
N ARG A 441 9.91 13.20 -18.26
CA ARG A 441 9.33 14.47 -17.81
C ARG A 441 8.72 14.31 -16.42
N GLY A 442 9.01 15.29 -15.56
CA GLY A 442 8.47 15.34 -14.20
C GLY A 442 9.02 16.51 -13.42
N GLU A 443 8.72 16.56 -12.14
CA GLU A 443 9.02 17.67 -11.27
C GLU A 443 9.72 17.24 -9.99
N LEU A 444 10.52 18.12 -9.42
CA LEU A 444 11.13 17.90 -8.12
C LEU A 444 10.24 18.44 -7.00
N TYR A 445 10.22 17.72 -5.89
CA TYR A 445 9.60 18.11 -4.65
C TYR A 445 10.63 18.13 -3.53
N ASN A 446 10.54 19.10 -2.63
CA ASN A 446 11.42 19.25 -1.45
C ASN A 446 12.93 19.17 -1.80
N ALA A 447 13.34 19.88 -2.86
CA ALA A 447 14.73 19.85 -3.34
C ALA A 447 15.67 20.59 -2.40
N ASP A 448 16.78 19.93 -2.03
CA ASP A 448 17.90 20.51 -1.27
C ASP A 448 19.12 20.69 -2.19
N PRO A 449 19.48 21.92 -2.55
CA PRO A 449 20.59 22.16 -3.44
C PRO A 449 21.97 21.84 -2.83
N VAL A 450 22.06 21.69 -1.51
CA VAL A 450 23.33 21.38 -0.81
C VAL A 450 23.63 19.89 -0.89
N THR A 451 22.70 19.07 -0.46
CA THR A 451 22.84 17.60 -0.45
C THR A 451 22.54 16.96 -1.79
N GLY A 452 21.94 17.70 -2.74
CA GLY A 452 21.42 17.16 -3.98
C GLY A 452 20.19 16.25 -3.77
N ASP A 453 19.72 16.14 -2.53
CA ASP A 453 18.52 15.38 -2.23
C ASP A 453 17.30 16.11 -2.77
N ALA A 454 16.45 15.37 -3.43
CA ALA A 454 15.15 15.82 -3.91
C ALA A 454 14.27 14.60 -4.09
N ARG A 455 12.98 14.83 -4.16
CA ARG A 455 12.01 13.81 -4.44
C ARG A 455 11.41 14.06 -5.80
N PHE A 456 11.28 13.02 -6.57
CA PHE A 456 10.82 13.13 -7.96
C PHE A 456 9.36 12.73 -8.09
N CYS A 457 8.60 13.50 -8.87
CA CYS A 457 7.16 13.34 -9.07
C CYS A 457 6.84 13.25 -10.56
N ALA A 458 6.29 12.12 -11.00
CA ALA A 458 5.79 11.91 -12.35
C ALA A 458 4.94 10.65 -12.46
N THR A 459 4.15 10.52 -13.53
CA THR A 459 3.50 9.27 -13.92
C THR A 459 4.51 8.32 -14.60
N THR A 460 4.26 7.00 -14.56
CA THR A 460 5.11 6.00 -15.22
C THR A 460 5.28 6.31 -16.71
N ALA A 461 4.20 6.64 -17.41
CA ALA A 461 4.21 6.98 -18.82
C ALA A 461 5.10 8.20 -19.14
N SER A 462 5.04 9.26 -18.30
CA SER A 462 5.88 10.44 -18.47
C SER A 462 7.36 10.16 -18.21
N MET A 463 7.68 9.31 -17.20
CA MET A 463 9.04 8.85 -16.94
C MET A 463 9.60 7.99 -18.07
N CYS A 464 8.74 7.19 -18.73
CA CYS A 464 9.13 6.35 -19.86
C CYS A 464 9.31 7.14 -21.17
N GLY A 465 8.79 8.40 -21.26
CA GLY A 465 8.93 9.26 -22.42
C GLY A 465 7.67 9.38 -23.28
N VAL A 466 6.55 8.79 -22.89
CA VAL A 466 5.27 8.87 -23.63
C VAL A 466 4.82 10.32 -23.82
N GLU A 467 4.90 11.12 -22.74
CA GLU A 467 4.55 12.54 -22.78
C GLU A 467 5.45 13.33 -23.74
N ALA A 468 6.76 13.11 -23.69
CA ALA A 468 7.71 13.80 -24.56
C ALA A 468 7.49 13.44 -26.03
N ALA A 469 7.26 12.16 -26.35
CA ALA A 469 6.98 11.68 -27.70
C ALA A 469 5.66 12.26 -28.25
N ALA A 470 4.61 12.32 -27.40
CA ALA A 470 3.33 12.90 -27.77
C ALA A 470 3.45 14.39 -28.10
N LEU A 471 4.17 15.16 -27.27
CA LEU A 471 4.42 16.60 -27.50
C LEU A 471 5.25 16.87 -28.76
N ALA A 472 6.20 15.98 -29.09
CA ALA A 472 7.01 16.08 -30.28
C ALA A 472 6.30 15.58 -31.56
N GLY A 473 5.19 14.84 -31.43
CA GLY A 473 4.55 14.15 -32.54
C GLY A 473 5.44 13.07 -33.17
N ASP A 474 6.36 12.48 -32.38
CA ASP A 474 7.34 11.50 -32.83
C ASP A 474 6.85 10.08 -32.57
N GLY A 475 6.37 9.43 -33.63
CA GLY A 475 5.86 8.05 -33.56
C GLY A 475 6.92 7.02 -33.20
N ALA A 476 8.17 7.20 -33.67
CA ALA A 476 9.25 6.26 -33.34
C ALA A 476 9.67 6.37 -31.87
N ALA A 477 9.75 7.59 -31.34
CA ALA A 477 9.97 7.81 -29.91
C ALA A 477 8.80 7.26 -29.07
N MET A 478 7.56 7.39 -29.54
CA MET A 478 6.38 6.80 -28.90
C MET A 478 6.48 5.28 -28.79
N ASP A 479 6.90 4.60 -29.87
CA ASP A 479 7.08 3.15 -29.88
C ASP A 479 8.12 2.69 -28.85
N VAL A 480 9.22 3.42 -28.70
CA VAL A 480 10.26 3.13 -27.69
C VAL A 480 9.71 3.38 -26.28
N ALA A 481 9.00 4.50 -26.06
CA ALA A 481 8.46 4.86 -24.77
C ALA A 481 7.43 3.83 -24.25
N LEU A 482 6.51 3.40 -25.12
CA LEU A 482 5.50 2.40 -24.78
C LEU A 482 6.13 1.03 -24.52
N ARG A 483 7.13 0.62 -25.30
CA ARG A 483 7.86 -0.63 -25.08
C ARG A 483 8.60 -0.62 -23.74
N LYS A 484 9.23 0.51 -23.38
CA LYS A 484 9.87 0.71 -22.06
C LYS A 484 8.86 0.58 -20.93
N ASP A 485 7.70 1.18 -21.06
CA ASP A 485 6.61 1.15 -20.07
C ASP A 485 6.10 -0.30 -19.87
N VAL A 486 5.79 -1.01 -20.97
CA VAL A 486 5.39 -2.43 -20.92
C VAL A 486 6.48 -3.31 -20.30
N MET A 487 7.75 -3.12 -20.68
CA MET A 487 8.88 -3.86 -20.11
C MET A 487 8.99 -3.68 -18.58
N LEU A 488 8.81 -2.45 -18.09
CA LEU A 488 8.86 -2.17 -16.65
C LEU A 488 7.69 -2.82 -15.90
N HIS A 489 6.49 -2.84 -16.48
CA HIS A 489 5.36 -3.57 -15.92
C HIS A 489 5.56 -5.10 -15.96
N ALA A 490 6.11 -5.63 -17.05
CA ALA A 490 6.49 -7.05 -17.12
C ALA A 490 7.54 -7.41 -16.04
N TYR A 491 8.51 -6.53 -15.81
CA TYR A 491 9.45 -6.68 -14.70
C TYR A 491 8.76 -6.63 -13.34
N LEU A 492 7.85 -5.68 -13.12
CA LEU A 492 7.05 -5.59 -11.88
C LEU A 492 6.31 -6.89 -11.60
N LEU A 493 5.64 -7.45 -12.62
CA LEU A 493 4.86 -8.68 -12.52
C LEU A 493 5.73 -9.94 -12.35
N ALA A 494 6.99 -9.91 -12.78
CA ALA A 494 7.94 -11.02 -12.61
C ALA A 494 8.56 -11.11 -11.21
N GLN A 495 8.43 -10.07 -10.38
CA GLN A 495 8.94 -10.07 -9.00
C GLN A 495 8.11 -10.98 -8.08
N SER A 496 8.72 -11.43 -6.98
CA SER A 496 7.98 -12.08 -5.89
C SER A 496 7.28 -11.05 -5.03
N GLY A 497 6.03 -11.30 -4.66
CA GLY A 497 5.23 -10.40 -3.85
C GLY A 497 3.94 -9.97 -4.56
N LEU A 498 3.31 -8.93 -4.03
CA LEU A 498 2.07 -8.36 -4.57
C LEU A 498 2.40 -7.15 -5.44
N PRO A 499 2.19 -7.22 -6.77
CA PRO A 499 2.33 -6.05 -7.63
C PRO A 499 1.16 -5.09 -7.46
N ILE A 500 1.45 -3.79 -7.45
CA ILE A 500 0.44 -2.74 -7.46
C ILE A 500 0.79 -1.68 -8.49
N ILE A 501 -0.22 -1.22 -9.25
CA ILE A 501 -0.14 -0.10 -10.18
C ILE A 501 -0.89 1.11 -9.60
N TYR A 502 -0.59 2.30 -10.09
CA TYR A 502 -1.37 3.50 -9.75
C TYR A 502 -2.40 3.75 -10.88
N SER A 503 -3.64 4.08 -10.51
CA SER A 503 -4.72 4.32 -11.47
C SER A 503 -4.33 5.32 -12.56
N GLY A 504 -4.51 4.94 -13.81
CA GLY A 504 -4.07 5.67 -15.00
C GLY A 504 -2.80 5.12 -15.64
N ASP A 505 -1.95 4.36 -14.92
CA ASP A 505 -0.77 3.70 -15.50
C ASP A 505 -1.19 2.68 -16.56
N GLU A 506 -2.30 1.97 -16.34
CA GLU A 506 -2.88 1.01 -17.28
C GLU A 506 -3.36 1.64 -18.60
N LEU A 507 -3.46 2.97 -18.64
CA LEU A 507 -3.87 3.75 -19.82
C LEU A 507 -2.77 4.69 -20.32
N ALA A 508 -1.53 4.53 -19.85
CA ALA A 508 -0.43 5.44 -20.14
C ALA A 508 -0.78 6.92 -19.87
N GLN A 509 -1.54 7.20 -18.81
CA GLN A 509 -1.90 8.56 -18.43
C GLN A 509 -0.63 9.35 -18.07
N VAL A 510 -0.45 10.51 -18.71
CA VAL A 510 0.71 11.37 -18.51
C VAL A 510 0.50 12.36 -17.35
N ASN A 511 1.54 13.13 -17.03
CA ASN A 511 1.52 14.16 -16.00
C ASN A 511 0.37 15.16 -16.18
N ASP A 512 -0.21 15.60 -15.07
CA ASP A 512 -1.25 16.64 -15.01
C ASP A 512 -0.68 17.92 -14.38
N TYR A 513 -0.43 18.91 -15.17
CA TYR A 513 0.11 20.20 -14.71
C TYR A 513 -0.97 21.19 -14.27
N SER A 514 -2.25 20.84 -14.39
CA SER A 514 -3.37 21.74 -14.02
C SER A 514 -3.43 22.04 -12.52
N TYR A 515 -2.77 21.23 -11.68
CA TYR A 515 -2.67 21.49 -10.25
C TYR A 515 -2.07 22.88 -9.92
N ARG A 516 -1.24 23.42 -10.83
CA ARG A 516 -0.61 24.75 -10.67
C ARG A 516 -1.61 25.90 -10.69
N ASP A 517 -2.79 25.66 -11.24
CA ASP A 517 -3.89 26.62 -11.30
C ASP A 517 -4.78 26.56 -10.04
N ASP A 518 -4.57 25.58 -9.16
CA ASP A 518 -5.28 25.43 -7.89
C ASP A 518 -4.41 26.02 -6.73
N PRO A 519 -4.78 27.17 -6.14
CA PRO A 519 -3.98 27.80 -5.09
C PRO A 519 -3.71 26.92 -3.86
N GLU A 520 -4.57 25.93 -3.60
CA GLU A 520 -4.40 25.00 -2.48
C GLU A 520 -3.44 23.83 -2.77
N ARG A 521 -2.99 23.68 -4.05
CA ARG A 521 -2.14 22.59 -4.53
C ARG A 521 -0.88 23.06 -5.26
N ALA A 522 -0.85 24.32 -5.70
CA ALA A 522 0.19 24.85 -6.58
C ALA A 522 1.63 24.70 -6.05
N ASP A 523 1.80 24.71 -4.73
CA ASP A 523 3.09 24.59 -4.06
C ASP A 523 3.52 23.13 -3.79
N ASP A 524 2.68 22.13 -4.19
CA ASP A 524 2.96 20.71 -3.97
C ASP A 524 3.04 19.95 -5.31
N SER A 525 4.26 19.79 -5.83
CA SER A 525 4.50 19.12 -7.11
C SER A 525 4.12 17.63 -7.14
N ARG A 526 3.79 17.00 -6.00
CA ARG A 526 3.24 15.63 -5.99
C ARG A 526 1.93 15.54 -6.75
N TYR A 527 1.19 16.65 -6.89
CA TYR A 527 -0.06 16.66 -7.66
C TYR A 527 0.14 16.50 -9.16
N VAL A 528 1.36 16.65 -9.69
CA VAL A 528 1.65 16.38 -11.11
C VAL A 528 1.29 14.94 -11.52
N HIS A 529 1.45 13.99 -10.61
CA HIS A 529 1.13 12.57 -10.84
C HIS A 529 -0.11 12.07 -10.08
N ARG A 530 -0.77 12.95 -9.33
CA ARG A 530 -2.04 12.69 -8.64
C ARG A 530 -3.24 13.29 -9.41
N GLY A 531 -3.09 13.48 -10.73
CA GLY A 531 -4.11 14.05 -11.60
C GLY A 531 -5.42 13.25 -11.60
N ARG A 532 -6.49 13.87 -12.09
CA ARG A 532 -7.77 13.19 -12.27
C ARG A 532 -7.64 12.06 -13.27
N PHE A 533 -8.26 10.93 -12.97
CA PHE A 533 -8.36 9.83 -13.92
C PHE A 533 -9.19 10.25 -15.13
N ASP A 534 -8.59 10.16 -16.31
CA ASP A 534 -9.24 10.55 -17.56
C ASP A 534 -10.06 9.39 -18.14
N TRP A 535 -11.33 9.33 -17.77
CA TRP A 535 -12.26 8.32 -18.26
C TRP A 535 -12.46 8.32 -19.79
N SER A 536 -12.07 9.39 -20.49
CA SER A 536 -12.12 9.41 -21.97
C SER A 536 -11.07 8.50 -22.60
N LEU A 537 -9.97 8.21 -21.89
CA LEU A 537 -8.91 7.29 -22.35
C LEU A 537 -9.39 5.84 -22.34
N VAL A 538 -10.32 5.46 -21.48
CA VAL A 538 -10.88 4.09 -21.40
C VAL A 538 -11.52 3.67 -22.74
N GLY A 539 -12.16 4.61 -23.44
CA GLY A 539 -12.71 4.35 -24.77
C GLY A 539 -11.68 4.01 -25.86
N ARG A 540 -10.39 4.25 -25.56
CA ARG A 540 -9.26 3.94 -26.46
C ARG A 540 -8.50 2.67 -26.07
N ALA A 541 -8.86 2.06 -24.94
CA ALA A 541 -8.22 0.84 -24.45
C ALA A 541 -8.37 -0.35 -25.42
N ASP A 542 -9.42 -0.37 -26.25
CA ASP A 542 -9.67 -1.41 -27.24
C ASP A 542 -9.06 -1.09 -28.62
N ASP A 543 -8.40 0.07 -28.79
CA ASP A 543 -7.74 0.47 -30.03
C ASP A 543 -6.24 0.15 -30.00
N PRO A 544 -5.76 -0.95 -30.61
CA PRO A 544 -4.35 -1.34 -30.60
C PRO A 544 -3.44 -0.34 -31.34
N GLY A 545 -3.99 0.61 -32.09
CA GLY A 545 -3.27 1.70 -32.72
C GLY A 545 -3.01 2.89 -31.79
N SER A 546 -3.69 2.95 -30.65
CA SER A 546 -3.51 3.99 -29.65
C SER A 546 -2.47 3.61 -28.60
N ALA A 547 -1.86 4.61 -27.94
CA ALA A 547 -0.99 4.37 -26.80
C ALA A 547 -1.72 3.63 -25.68
N GLN A 548 -2.98 4.01 -25.40
CA GLN A 548 -3.83 3.42 -24.37
C GLN A 548 -4.09 1.94 -24.64
N GLY A 549 -4.52 1.59 -25.86
CA GLY A 549 -4.81 0.20 -26.21
C GLY A 549 -3.58 -0.70 -26.21
N ARG A 550 -2.42 -0.14 -26.59
CA ARG A 550 -1.15 -0.88 -26.56
C ARG A 550 -0.72 -1.22 -25.13
N ILE A 551 -0.77 -0.26 -24.19
CA ILE A 551 -0.44 -0.49 -22.79
C ILE A 551 -1.49 -1.40 -22.14
N PHE A 552 -2.78 -1.06 -22.28
CA PHE A 552 -3.87 -1.81 -21.66
C PHE A 552 -3.88 -3.28 -22.09
N GLY A 553 -3.80 -3.54 -23.40
CA GLY A 553 -3.78 -4.90 -23.94
C GLY A 553 -2.55 -5.69 -23.49
N ALA A 554 -1.37 -5.06 -23.44
CA ALA A 554 -0.16 -5.70 -22.96
C ALA A 554 -0.25 -6.07 -21.45
N LEU A 555 -0.80 -5.18 -20.62
CA LEU A 555 -0.99 -5.46 -19.19
C LEU A 555 -2.01 -6.58 -18.96
N GLU A 556 -3.16 -6.53 -19.65
CA GLU A 556 -4.19 -7.57 -19.58
C GLU A 556 -3.61 -8.96 -19.92
N GLU A 557 -2.77 -9.04 -20.98
CA GLU A 557 -2.09 -10.27 -21.38
C GLU A 557 -1.09 -10.76 -20.33
N LEU A 558 -0.20 -9.87 -19.86
CA LEU A 558 0.83 -10.21 -18.86
C LEU A 558 0.22 -10.66 -17.53
N GLU A 559 -0.84 -10.01 -17.09
CA GLU A 559 -1.59 -10.37 -15.87
C GLU A 559 -2.30 -11.71 -16.03
N GLY A 560 -2.89 -11.96 -17.20
CA GLY A 560 -3.45 -13.25 -17.57
C GLY A 560 -2.42 -14.37 -17.46
N ILE A 561 -1.26 -14.20 -18.08
CA ILE A 561 -0.13 -15.14 -17.99
C ILE A 561 0.29 -15.35 -16.53
N ARG A 562 0.47 -14.27 -15.78
CA ARG A 562 0.87 -14.35 -14.37
C ARG A 562 -0.14 -15.11 -13.52
N ARG A 563 -1.42 -14.93 -13.76
CA ARG A 563 -2.51 -15.64 -13.04
C ARG A 563 -2.51 -17.14 -13.36
N ASP A 564 -2.24 -17.50 -14.61
CA ASP A 564 -2.43 -18.87 -15.08
C ASP A 564 -1.16 -19.75 -14.87
N GLU A 565 0.05 -19.15 -14.87
CA GLU A 565 1.32 -19.89 -14.82
C GLU A 565 1.86 -20.07 -13.39
N ALA A 566 2.06 -21.33 -12.99
CA ALA A 566 2.54 -21.70 -11.65
C ALA A 566 3.93 -21.16 -11.30
N VAL A 567 4.75 -20.81 -12.29
CA VAL A 567 6.06 -20.19 -12.05
C VAL A 567 5.98 -18.83 -11.37
N PHE A 568 4.80 -18.19 -11.35
CA PHE A 568 4.55 -16.95 -10.64
C PHE A 568 4.01 -17.15 -9.20
N ASP A 569 3.84 -18.37 -8.73
CA ASP A 569 3.43 -18.63 -7.35
C ASP A 569 4.39 -17.95 -6.36
N ALA A 570 3.87 -17.50 -5.23
CA ALA A 570 4.65 -16.85 -4.18
C ALA A 570 5.76 -17.77 -3.60
N ASP A 571 5.55 -19.09 -3.68
CA ASP A 571 6.49 -20.10 -3.20
C ASP A 571 7.41 -20.65 -4.31
N ALA A 572 7.30 -20.12 -5.54
CA ALA A 572 8.24 -20.44 -6.61
C ALA A 572 9.69 -20.11 -6.20
N SER A 573 10.64 -20.93 -6.64
CA SER A 573 12.06 -20.59 -6.48
C SER A 573 12.40 -19.44 -7.40
N VAL A 574 13.10 -18.43 -6.88
CA VAL A 574 13.56 -17.26 -7.66
C VAL A 574 15.06 -17.14 -7.55
N GLU A 575 15.72 -16.96 -8.68
CA GLU A 575 17.16 -16.76 -8.83
C GLU A 575 17.39 -15.53 -9.71
N ILE A 576 18.28 -14.65 -9.31
CA ILE A 576 18.78 -13.57 -10.14
C ILE A 576 20.01 -14.08 -10.87
N VAL A 577 19.89 -14.27 -12.19
CA VAL A 577 20.97 -14.85 -12.98
C VAL A 577 22.08 -13.82 -13.16
N ASN A 578 23.30 -14.19 -12.77
CA ASN A 578 24.48 -13.35 -12.97
C ASN A 578 24.89 -13.35 -14.44
N TYR A 579 24.40 -12.40 -15.22
CA TYR A 579 24.76 -12.21 -16.62
C TYR A 579 25.83 -11.13 -16.79
N SER A 580 26.74 -11.30 -17.74
CA SER A 580 27.94 -10.44 -17.89
C SER A 580 27.63 -9.02 -18.38
N ASP A 581 26.57 -8.85 -19.20
CA ASP A 581 26.16 -7.52 -19.65
C ASP A 581 25.43 -6.76 -18.52
N PRO A 582 25.92 -5.60 -18.10
CA PRO A 582 25.30 -4.83 -17.01
C PRO A 582 23.93 -4.24 -17.37
N ALA A 583 23.56 -4.17 -18.64
CA ALA A 583 22.25 -3.68 -19.06
C ALA A 583 21.15 -4.76 -18.98
N ILE A 584 21.51 -6.02 -18.75
CA ILE A 584 20.57 -7.13 -18.73
C ILE A 584 20.21 -7.52 -17.32
N LEU A 585 18.91 -7.49 -17.00
CA LEU A 585 18.34 -8.14 -15.83
C LEU A 585 17.73 -9.48 -16.25
N TRP A 586 18.09 -10.54 -15.53
CA TRP A 586 17.57 -11.87 -15.79
C TRP A 586 17.05 -12.50 -14.50
N ILE A 587 15.76 -12.75 -14.46
CA ILE A 587 15.07 -13.38 -13.31
C ILE A 587 14.64 -14.78 -13.76
N ARG A 588 15.10 -15.81 -13.05
CA ARG A 588 14.65 -17.18 -13.23
C ARG A 588 13.67 -17.57 -12.15
N ARG A 589 12.50 -18.10 -12.53
CA ARG A 589 11.50 -18.60 -11.60
C ARG A 589 11.18 -20.06 -11.89
N SER A 590 11.09 -20.90 -10.85
CA SER A 590 10.84 -22.33 -11.04
C SER A 590 9.77 -22.83 -10.07
N ALA A 591 8.76 -23.52 -10.62
CA ALA A 591 7.71 -24.22 -9.89
C ALA A 591 7.12 -25.36 -10.72
N GLY A 592 6.70 -26.44 -10.06
CA GLY A 592 5.99 -27.54 -10.73
C GLY A 592 6.78 -28.23 -11.85
N GLY A 593 8.11 -28.22 -11.81
CA GLY A 593 8.97 -28.77 -12.85
C GLY A 593 9.17 -27.87 -14.08
N ARG A 594 8.54 -26.68 -14.11
CA ARG A 594 8.69 -25.69 -15.18
C ARG A 594 9.61 -24.55 -14.72
N THR A 595 10.30 -23.93 -15.67
CA THR A 595 11.21 -22.79 -15.39
C THR A 595 10.94 -21.66 -16.37
N LEU A 596 10.68 -20.47 -15.82
CA LEU A 596 10.59 -19.21 -16.55
C LEU A 596 11.97 -18.53 -16.53
N GLU A 597 12.43 -18.13 -17.70
CA GLU A 597 13.57 -17.25 -17.92
C GLU A 597 12.99 -15.88 -18.31
N ALA A 598 12.85 -14.97 -17.35
CA ALA A 598 12.37 -13.60 -17.58
C ALA A 598 13.57 -12.67 -17.78
N VAL A 599 13.76 -12.17 -18.99
CA VAL A 599 14.94 -11.39 -19.40
C VAL A 599 14.53 -10.00 -19.86
N PHE A 600 15.22 -8.97 -19.34
CA PHE A 600 14.90 -7.56 -19.57
C PHE A 600 16.14 -6.80 -20.04
N ASN A 601 16.01 -6.00 -21.10
CA ASN A 601 17.06 -5.16 -21.65
C ASN A 601 16.87 -3.68 -21.25
N PHE A 602 17.65 -3.23 -20.29
CA PHE A 602 17.63 -1.84 -19.80
C PHE A 602 18.57 -0.92 -20.60
N SER A 603 18.66 -1.09 -21.92
CA SER A 603 19.51 -0.25 -22.77
C SER A 603 18.81 0.23 -24.03
N ASP A 604 19.42 1.24 -24.69
CA ASP A 604 18.97 1.77 -25.97
C ASP A 604 19.43 0.91 -27.17
N ASP A 605 20.17 -0.18 -26.92
CA ASP A 605 20.72 -1.05 -27.96
C ASP A 605 20.07 -2.42 -27.96
N GLU A 606 19.93 -3.03 -29.14
CA GLU A 606 19.59 -4.43 -29.28
C GLU A 606 20.73 -5.30 -28.74
N LYS A 607 20.42 -6.37 -28.02
CA LYS A 607 21.37 -7.30 -27.42
C LYS A 607 21.22 -8.71 -27.98
N ASN A 608 22.34 -9.35 -28.27
CA ASN A 608 22.39 -10.78 -28.58
C ASN A 608 22.82 -11.55 -27.33
N LEU A 609 21.94 -12.42 -26.85
CA LEU A 609 22.07 -13.09 -25.56
C LEU A 609 22.19 -14.60 -25.72
N TRP A 610 22.85 -15.25 -24.75
CA TRP A 610 23.03 -16.70 -24.70
C TRP A 610 22.24 -17.28 -23.53
N MET A 611 21.44 -18.30 -23.81
CA MET A 611 20.84 -19.15 -22.79
C MET A 611 21.89 -19.99 -22.08
N PRO A 612 21.71 -20.35 -20.80
CA PRO A 612 22.64 -21.22 -20.07
C PRO A 612 22.83 -22.57 -20.70
N ALA A 613 21.85 -23.07 -21.46
CA ALA A 613 21.90 -24.29 -22.24
C ALA A 613 20.89 -24.22 -23.39
N ARG A 614 21.20 -24.94 -24.49
CA ARG A 614 20.24 -25.13 -25.56
C ARG A 614 19.05 -25.95 -25.06
N ALA A 615 17.85 -25.41 -25.19
CA ALA A 615 16.62 -26.07 -24.76
C ALA A 615 15.43 -25.59 -25.62
N ARG A 616 14.32 -26.32 -25.51
CA ARG A 616 13.05 -25.88 -26.08
C ARG A 616 12.38 -24.89 -25.13
N PHE A 617 11.97 -23.75 -25.65
CA PHE A 617 11.29 -22.68 -24.95
C PHE A 617 9.98 -22.32 -25.64
N THR A 618 9.03 -21.87 -24.86
CA THR A 618 7.81 -21.19 -25.32
C THR A 618 7.89 -19.75 -24.84
N ASP A 619 7.83 -18.77 -25.73
CA ASP A 619 7.63 -17.37 -25.35
C ASP A 619 6.19 -17.22 -24.89
N LEU A 620 5.99 -16.89 -23.61
CA LEU A 620 4.63 -16.82 -23.02
C LEU A 620 3.78 -15.69 -23.60
N VAL A 621 4.40 -14.64 -24.14
CA VAL A 621 3.69 -13.49 -24.69
C VAL A 621 3.31 -13.73 -26.16
N SER A 622 4.26 -14.17 -27.01
CA SER A 622 3.95 -14.42 -28.44
C SER A 622 3.35 -15.81 -28.69
N GLY A 623 3.53 -16.75 -27.78
CA GLY A 623 3.18 -18.16 -27.97
C GLY A 623 4.16 -18.92 -28.87
N ASP A 624 5.23 -18.29 -29.34
CA ASP A 624 6.21 -18.91 -30.22
C ASP A 624 7.04 -19.98 -29.48
N GLU A 625 7.20 -21.12 -30.15
CA GLU A 625 8.02 -22.21 -29.64
C GLU A 625 9.28 -22.37 -30.49
N GLY A 626 10.39 -22.61 -29.83
CA GLY A 626 11.66 -22.84 -30.50
C GLY A 626 12.69 -23.56 -29.63
N GLU A 627 13.65 -24.19 -30.31
CA GLU A 627 14.85 -24.74 -29.65
C GLU A 627 16.05 -23.86 -30.02
N PHE A 628 16.56 -23.09 -29.05
CA PHE A 628 17.65 -22.17 -29.29
C PHE A 628 18.61 -22.06 -28.08
N GLU A 629 19.78 -21.54 -28.34
CA GLU A 629 20.81 -21.20 -27.37
C GLU A 629 21.10 -19.71 -27.37
N THR A 630 20.78 -19.03 -28.49
CA THR A 630 20.94 -17.57 -28.61
C THR A 630 19.66 -16.92 -29.11
N PHE A 631 19.43 -15.70 -28.67
CA PHE A 631 18.29 -14.89 -29.11
C PHE A 631 18.64 -13.40 -29.11
N SER A 632 17.95 -12.63 -29.93
CA SER A 632 18.04 -11.17 -29.94
C SER A 632 16.97 -10.56 -29.03
N LEU A 633 17.35 -9.52 -28.28
CA LEU A 633 16.46 -8.77 -27.41
C LEU A 633 16.57 -7.28 -27.76
N PRO A 634 15.52 -6.68 -28.36
CA PRO A 634 15.52 -5.26 -28.73
C PRO A 634 15.76 -4.34 -27.54
N ALA A 635 16.09 -3.09 -27.84
CA ALA A 635 16.21 -2.01 -26.85
C ALA A 635 14.91 -1.84 -26.05
N TRP A 636 15.02 -1.75 -24.72
CA TRP A 636 13.89 -1.58 -23.81
C TRP A 636 12.78 -2.61 -24.00
N ASP A 637 13.16 -3.89 -24.19
CA ASP A 637 12.23 -5.00 -24.40
C ASP A 637 12.52 -6.14 -23.42
N PHE A 638 11.63 -7.11 -23.39
CA PHE A 638 11.74 -8.27 -22.49
C PHE A 638 11.31 -9.55 -23.21
N ARG A 639 11.64 -10.71 -22.59
CA ARG A 639 11.10 -12.03 -22.96
C ARG A 639 10.75 -12.82 -21.72
N TRP A 640 9.65 -13.53 -21.78
CA TRP A 640 9.24 -14.53 -20.80
C TRP A 640 9.28 -15.92 -21.43
N TYR A 641 10.44 -16.52 -21.43
CA TYR A 641 10.67 -17.85 -22.00
C TYR A 641 10.42 -18.94 -20.97
N LEU A 642 9.41 -19.79 -21.20
CA LEU A 642 9.06 -20.92 -20.36
C LEU A 642 9.71 -22.19 -20.89
N ARG A 643 10.34 -22.93 -20.00
CA ARG A 643 10.93 -24.24 -20.25
C ARG A 643 10.23 -25.28 -19.39
N ALA A 644 9.90 -26.47 -19.97
CA ALA A 644 9.37 -27.66 -19.27
C ALA A 644 10.45 -28.36 -18.43
#